data_b109708766de26bf0e2a06cdd4043612
#
_entry.id   b109708766de26bf0e2a06cdd4043612
#
_cell.length_a   1.000
_cell.length_b   1.000
_cell.length_c   1.000
_cell.angle_alpha   90.00
_cell.angle_beta   90.00
_cell.angle_gamma   90.00
#
_symmetry.space_group_name_H-M   'P 1'
#
loop_
_entity.id
_entity.type
_entity.pdbx_description
1 polymer ?
#
loop_
_entity_poly.entity_id
_entity_poly.type
_entity_poly.pdbx_seq_one_letter_code
_entity_poly.pdbx_strand_id
1 'polypeptide(L)'
;MIDMQTFLSKFQSVKKISGGYMVKCPCHNDKTASLSVGMGEKGIVLHCMAGCDSSDIVRALGLTWRDLCTDEVQREWQAAHPAGAAKTQQKAQKSTKPAVEITTKPPKKIPADLNRLKIGGTYAQKDAPPETITAMYEYTDADGAPLLRVYRTDKKSFPTIHCDGGKWFWGDGGRHNVLYHLPEVVKAVQDGKKVLIVEGEKDVETLRMLGYAATTNKGGAGKWSEELSKHFKGADVVIIPDMDEPGEKHAKLILRELRNDAKSIRIVNLRRQKATPLPPKGDISDLAGALGAEKAKGVLENLIALSPVLARNIGGGDYEDYFVGISGCHVRSGCIFSPTAEGDERPLSNFVALPVEQVSIDDGEGQLRQEFVIEGWSSTGMKLKALRVPAESFAKMNWAIEGWGLNAVIYEGNGVVQKLRRIIQSAGVAAAIQRTMYSHTGWREIDGKVCFLHGGGAISAAGDVEADVQLDFRLGRYRLDGLREGEWLETMGREKALPLCQSATLRLMDVATLRVGVPIVGYLFLAPLTHFLRKVGRKPSVVPFVRGTTGMGKTSIVTLAMNHFGYDFRFEGDQPGSFNDSIASMERKLFILKDLPLLVDDYKTVADARQMSARRALEENIIRMVCDGLKRSRISADMTAQHDYPARGLCIQTGEELPSETGDSNIARLYVINLAAGNVPLPTSEAAPERKAEMQELWRLAKEGALNESMRGYIAYLAGQADKLPARLDALYREMFDEASRRVSGTHARLPSAVAYIMLGVRMMVEYMAQPGGVLDGVTDFEEVMRPYWDAVSANSQEQREAMTSQAPTQVFLATMRELLMSGKSVVLDMGIANQPTTPPIGMIGYRDAEKYYFIPGAAYGAVCESLRVQGATMAVGKTTLLRQLAEEGISQRSTKGETLQQIRRGGVHGRYLVVARGILDDEKTPEQAKTLAKGHRLGMEEIDEMPDNPF
;
A
#
# COMPACT_ATOMS: atom_id res chain seq x y z
N MET A 1 -13.31 -33.62 -15.06
CA MET A 1 -13.06 -33.41 -13.60
C MET A 1 -12.70 -34.77 -12.98
N ILE A 2 -11.67 -34.81 -12.10
CA ILE A 2 -11.39 -35.99 -11.28
C ILE A 2 -12.57 -36.19 -10.31
N ASP A 3 -13.02 -37.45 -10.12
CA ASP A 3 -14.07 -37.69 -9.13
C ASP A 3 -13.55 -37.55 -7.70
N MET A 4 -14.46 -37.24 -6.77
CA MET A 4 -14.10 -36.96 -5.37
C MET A 4 -13.40 -38.14 -4.70
N GLN A 5 -13.76 -39.39 -5.00
CA GLN A 5 -13.12 -40.55 -4.37
C GLN A 5 -11.69 -40.70 -4.86
N THR A 6 -11.45 -40.60 -6.17
CA THR A 6 -10.12 -40.60 -6.77
C THR A 6 -9.25 -39.44 -6.26
N PHE A 7 -9.85 -38.25 -6.06
CA PHE A 7 -9.13 -37.12 -5.45
C PHE A 7 -8.73 -37.46 -4.01
N LEU A 8 -9.65 -37.93 -3.20
CA LEU A 8 -9.40 -38.28 -1.80
C LEU A 8 -8.42 -39.44 -1.61
N SER A 9 -8.31 -40.36 -2.59
CA SER A 9 -7.32 -41.46 -2.53
C SER A 9 -5.85 -40.98 -2.55
N LYS A 10 -5.61 -39.75 -2.93
CA LYS A 10 -4.26 -39.14 -2.90
C LYS A 10 -3.79 -38.78 -1.48
N PHE A 11 -4.65 -38.91 -0.45
CA PHE A 11 -4.34 -38.55 0.93
C PHE A 11 -4.31 -39.78 1.84
N GLN A 12 -3.33 -39.83 2.77
CA GLN A 12 -3.15 -41.00 3.66
C GLN A 12 -4.22 -41.13 4.75
N SER A 13 -4.92 -40.04 5.10
CA SER A 13 -6.01 -40.08 6.08
C SER A 13 -7.10 -39.11 5.67
N VAL A 14 -8.32 -39.59 5.58
CA VAL A 14 -9.50 -38.82 5.20
C VAL A 14 -10.54 -38.92 6.29
N LYS A 15 -10.97 -37.77 6.84
CA LYS A 15 -12.04 -37.67 7.84
C LYS A 15 -13.24 -36.97 7.21
N LYS A 16 -14.39 -37.57 7.20
CA LYS A 16 -15.64 -36.96 6.74
C LYS A 16 -16.15 -35.97 7.78
N ILE A 17 -16.54 -34.78 7.32
CA ILE A 17 -17.13 -33.70 8.14
C ILE A 17 -18.43 -33.21 7.55
N SER A 18 -19.19 -32.38 8.26
CA SER A 18 -20.40 -31.74 7.72
C SER A 18 -20.00 -30.80 6.57
N GLY A 19 -20.41 -31.13 5.34
CA GLY A 19 -20.10 -30.33 4.13
C GLY A 19 -18.86 -30.77 3.35
N GLY A 20 -18.14 -31.84 3.71
CA GLY A 20 -16.97 -32.29 2.95
C GLY A 20 -16.05 -33.24 3.69
N TYR A 21 -14.76 -33.08 3.49
CA TYR A 21 -13.73 -33.93 4.06
C TYR A 21 -12.58 -33.05 4.64
N MET A 22 -11.94 -33.56 5.69
CA MET A 22 -10.68 -33.01 6.23
C MET A 22 -9.56 -34.00 5.96
N VAL A 23 -8.46 -33.54 5.38
CA VAL A 23 -7.28 -34.31 5.04
C VAL A 23 -6.00 -33.56 5.46
N LYS A 24 -4.88 -34.27 5.53
CA LYS A 24 -3.59 -33.63 5.77
C LYS A 24 -3.14 -32.83 4.54
N CYS A 25 -2.71 -31.60 4.73
CA CYS A 25 -2.20 -30.75 3.66
C CYS A 25 -0.84 -31.27 3.16
N PRO A 26 -0.64 -31.40 1.85
CA PRO A 26 0.65 -31.86 1.29
C PRO A 26 1.74 -30.79 1.29
N CYS A 27 1.41 -29.51 1.55
CA CYS A 27 2.34 -28.38 1.45
C CYS A 27 3.03 -28.04 2.78
N HIS A 28 2.63 -28.64 3.90
CA HIS A 28 3.27 -28.46 5.20
C HIS A 28 3.17 -29.72 6.06
N ASN A 29 3.97 -29.81 7.11
CA ASN A 29 4.00 -30.98 7.97
C ASN A 29 2.82 -31.00 8.96
N ASP A 30 1.70 -31.57 8.51
CA ASP A 30 0.45 -31.67 9.27
C ASP A 30 0.52 -32.78 10.34
N LYS A 31 0.39 -32.38 11.61
CA LYS A 31 0.18 -33.34 12.72
C LYS A 31 -1.30 -33.77 12.79
N THR A 32 -2.20 -32.84 12.52
CA THR A 32 -3.67 -33.04 12.44
C THR A 32 -4.18 -32.54 11.10
N ALA A 33 -5.20 -33.19 10.53
CA ALA A 33 -5.75 -32.81 9.23
C ALA A 33 -6.20 -31.34 9.23
N SER A 34 -5.62 -30.51 8.35
CA SER A 34 -5.86 -29.06 8.26
C SER A 34 -6.39 -28.61 6.90
N LEU A 35 -6.45 -29.49 5.90
CA LEU A 35 -6.98 -29.19 4.57
C LEU A 35 -8.44 -29.62 4.46
N SER A 36 -9.35 -28.67 4.30
CA SER A 36 -10.75 -28.89 3.98
C SER A 36 -10.91 -29.12 2.48
N VAL A 37 -11.63 -30.18 2.11
CA VAL A 37 -11.95 -30.56 0.74
C VAL A 37 -13.47 -30.67 0.61
N GLY A 38 -14.06 -29.91 -0.29
CA GLY A 38 -15.50 -29.89 -0.54
C GLY A 38 -15.84 -29.95 -2.03
N MET A 39 -17.12 -30.13 -2.34
CA MET A 39 -17.64 -30.00 -3.69
C MET A 39 -18.37 -28.65 -3.79
N GLY A 40 -17.90 -27.77 -4.66
CA GLY A 40 -18.58 -26.54 -5.03
C GLY A 40 -19.26 -26.64 -6.41
N GLU A 41 -19.99 -25.62 -6.80
CA GLU A 41 -20.69 -25.53 -8.08
C GLU A 41 -19.75 -25.69 -9.30
N LYS A 42 -18.52 -25.20 -9.18
CA LYS A 42 -17.51 -25.21 -10.25
C LYS A 42 -16.49 -26.33 -10.16
N GLY A 43 -16.58 -27.23 -9.18
CA GLY A 43 -15.68 -28.37 -8.99
C GLY A 43 -15.21 -28.54 -7.55
N ILE A 44 -14.08 -29.22 -7.35
CA ILE A 44 -13.50 -29.53 -6.05
C ILE A 44 -12.87 -28.24 -5.47
N VAL A 45 -13.29 -27.85 -4.26
CA VAL A 45 -12.81 -26.67 -3.51
C VAL A 45 -11.87 -27.13 -2.41
N LEU A 46 -10.74 -26.44 -2.28
CA LEU A 46 -9.68 -26.70 -1.30
C LEU A 46 -9.48 -25.49 -0.39
N HIS A 47 -9.42 -25.71 0.91
CA HIS A 47 -9.10 -24.67 1.87
C HIS A 47 -8.21 -25.21 2.99
N CYS A 48 -6.97 -24.72 3.06
CA CYS A 48 -6.03 -25.10 4.13
C CYS A 48 -6.16 -24.14 5.31
N MET A 49 -6.48 -24.66 6.49
CA MET A 49 -6.60 -23.89 7.73
C MET A 49 -5.26 -23.28 8.19
N ALA A 50 -4.13 -23.81 7.70
CA ALA A 50 -2.80 -23.29 7.97
C ALA A 50 -2.35 -22.22 6.95
N GLY A 51 -3.23 -21.83 5.98
CA GLY A 51 -2.97 -20.74 5.03
C GLY A 51 -2.15 -21.11 3.80
N CYS A 52 -1.97 -22.41 3.47
CA CYS A 52 -1.32 -22.78 2.22
C CYS A 52 -2.18 -22.38 1.02
N ASP A 53 -1.53 -21.88 -0.04
CA ASP A 53 -2.21 -21.54 -1.28
C ASP A 53 -2.76 -22.78 -1.98
N SER A 54 -3.98 -22.68 -2.49
CA SER A 54 -4.64 -23.81 -3.17
C SER A 54 -3.92 -24.25 -4.44
N SER A 55 -3.21 -23.36 -5.13
CA SER A 55 -2.41 -23.67 -6.32
C SER A 55 -1.19 -24.52 -5.97
N ASP A 56 -0.57 -24.25 -4.82
CA ASP A 56 0.56 -25.06 -4.34
C ASP A 56 0.10 -26.45 -3.90
N ILE A 57 -1.07 -26.56 -3.30
CA ILE A 57 -1.68 -27.85 -2.91
C ILE A 57 -1.97 -28.68 -4.16
N VAL A 58 -2.57 -28.09 -5.17
CA VAL A 58 -2.87 -28.77 -6.45
C VAL A 58 -1.59 -29.26 -7.11
N ARG A 59 -0.55 -28.42 -7.12
CA ARG A 59 0.78 -28.76 -7.68
C ARG A 59 1.46 -29.88 -6.89
N ALA A 60 1.41 -29.83 -5.57
CA ALA A 60 1.99 -30.85 -4.69
C ALA A 60 1.33 -32.24 -4.88
N LEU A 61 0.06 -32.25 -5.27
CA LEU A 61 -0.68 -33.47 -5.60
C LEU A 61 -0.44 -33.99 -7.05
N GLY A 62 0.38 -33.26 -7.83
CA GLY A 62 0.62 -33.59 -9.24
C GLY A 62 -0.58 -33.36 -10.14
N LEU A 63 -1.49 -32.46 -9.75
CA LEU A 63 -2.72 -32.13 -10.45
C LEU A 63 -2.64 -30.72 -11.04
N THR A 64 -3.59 -30.43 -11.93
CA THR A 64 -3.84 -29.09 -12.46
C THR A 64 -5.24 -28.62 -12.05
N TRP A 65 -5.51 -27.34 -12.10
CA TRP A 65 -6.85 -26.79 -11.83
C TRP A 65 -7.94 -27.39 -12.74
N ARG A 66 -7.58 -27.80 -13.95
CA ARG A 66 -8.50 -28.49 -14.87
C ARG A 66 -8.99 -29.81 -14.32
N ASP A 67 -8.15 -30.52 -13.57
CA ASP A 67 -8.53 -31.78 -13.00
C ASP A 67 -9.60 -31.64 -11.91
N LEU A 68 -9.69 -30.44 -11.29
CA LEU A 68 -10.63 -30.17 -10.24
C LEU A 68 -11.93 -29.49 -10.71
N CYS A 69 -11.93 -28.86 -11.90
CA CYS A 69 -13.08 -28.11 -12.42
C CYS A 69 -14.08 -29.03 -13.17
N THR A 70 -15.38 -28.67 -13.15
CA THR A 70 -16.42 -29.34 -13.92
C THR A 70 -16.16 -29.23 -15.42
N ASP A 71 -16.69 -30.18 -16.19
CA ASP A 71 -16.52 -30.24 -17.66
C ASP A 71 -17.16 -29.01 -18.35
N GLU A 72 -18.14 -28.39 -17.71
CA GLU A 72 -18.78 -27.16 -18.16
C GLU A 72 -17.83 -25.96 -18.04
N VAL A 73 -17.19 -25.75 -16.88
CA VAL A 73 -16.17 -24.73 -16.64
C VAL A 73 -14.95 -24.96 -17.54
N GLN A 74 -14.58 -26.20 -17.82
CA GLN A 74 -13.50 -26.51 -18.76
C GLN A 74 -13.84 -26.12 -20.20
N ARG A 75 -15.08 -26.34 -20.64
CA ARG A 75 -15.57 -25.92 -21.96
C ARG A 75 -15.65 -24.40 -22.10
N GLU A 76 -16.17 -23.71 -21.09
CA GLU A 76 -16.20 -22.22 -21.04
C GLU A 76 -14.79 -21.66 -21.12
N TRP A 77 -13.84 -22.20 -20.34
CA TRP A 77 -12.45 -21.75 -20.39
C TRP A 77 -11.79 -22.02 -21.76
N GLN A 78 -12.05 -23.14 -22.40
CA GLN A 78 -11.55 -23.46 -23.74
C GLN A 78 -12.14 -22.52 -24.80
N ALA A 79 -13.41 -22.15 -24.67
CA ALA A 79 -14.08 -21.22 -25.57
C ALA A 79 -13.52 -19.79 -25.43
N ALA A 80 -13.17 -19.39 -24.18
CA ALA A 80 -12.59 -18.10 -23.89
C ALA A 80 -11.08 -17.98 -24.28
N HIS A 81 -10.37 -19.12 -24.40
CA HIS A 81 -8.92 -19.15 -24.64
C HIS A 81 -8.52 -20.17 -25.73
N PRO A 82 -8.93 -19.99 -26.98
CA PRO A 82 -8.70 -20.95 -28.05
C PRO A 82 -7.23 -21.22 -28.39
N ALA A 83 -6.34 -20.20 -28.21
CA ALA A 83 -4.90 -20.35 -28.46
C ALA A 83 -4.15 -21.18 -27.37
N GLY A 84 -4.68 -21.23 -26.14
CA GLY A 84 -4.08 -21.99 -25.04
C GLY A 84 -4.33 -23.49 -25.09
N ALA A 85 -5.45 -23.91 -25.72
CA ALA A 85 -5.83 -25.32 -25.78
C ALA A 85 -4.90 -26.18 -26.66
N ALA A 86 -4.39 -25.61 -27.76
CA ALA A 86 -3.52 -26.32 -28.69
C ALA A 86 -2.11 -26.62 -28.15
N LYS A 87 -1.53 -25.66 -27.37
CA LYS A 87 -0.19 -25.86 -26.79
C LYS A 87 -0.17 -26.87 -25.64
N THR A 88 -1.28 -27.01 -24.91
CA THR A 88 -1.36 -27.88 -23.74
C THR A 88 -1.68 -29.33 -24.10
N GLN A 89 -2.42 -29.56 -25.20
CA GLN A 89 -2.67 -30.90 -25.70
C GLN A 89 -1.40 -31.58 -26.26
N GLN A 90 -0.50 -30.81 -26.91
CA GLN A 90 0.80 -31.33 -27.35
C GLN A 90 1.75 -31.65 -26.18
N LYS A 91 1.63 -31.01 -25.04
CA LYS A 91 2.45 -31.31 -23.85
C LYS A 91 1.93 -32.52 -23.05
N ALA A 92 0.60 -32.70 -23.01
CA ALA A 92 0.00 -33.84 -22.32
C ALA A 92 0.16 -35.17 -23.09
N GLN A 93 0.16 -35.15 -24.43
CA GLN A 93 0.41 -36.33 -25.25
C GLN A 93 1.88 -36.76 -25.30
N LYS A 94 2.82 -35.91 -24.85
CA LYS A 94 4.23 -36.29 -24.76
C LYS A 94 4.65 -36.93 -23.43
N SER A 95 3.77 -37.07 -22.45
CA SER A 95 4.13 -37.63 -21.12
C SER A 95 3.71 -39.11 -20.91
N THR A 96 3.12 -39.79 -21.93
CA THR A 96 2.72 -41.17 -21.83
C THR A 96 3.22 -41.99 -23.01
N LYS A 97 4.54 -42.11 -23.17
CA LYS A 97 5.18 -43.20 -23.91
C LYS A 97 6.38 -43.70 -23.11
N PRO A 98 6.60 -45.04 -23.08
CA PRO A 98 7.74 -45.59 -22.37
C PRO A 98 9.02 -45.09 -23.02
N ALA A 99 10.07 -44.95 -22.18
CA ALA A 99 11.39 -44.49 -22.61
C ALA A 99 11.87 -45.19 -23.87
N VAL A 100 11.72 -44.50 -25.00
CA VAL A 100 12.49 -44.81 -26.20
C VAL A 100 13.69 -43.88 -26.12
N GLU A 101 14.88 -44.43 -26.03
CA GLU A 101 16.14 -43.73 -26.21
C GLU A 101 16.04 -42.80 -27.45
N ILE A 102 15.78 -41.52 -27.22
CA ILE A 102 15.95 -40.52 -28.26
C ILE A 102 17.47 -40.26 -28.30
N THR A 103 18.15 -40.96 -29.13
CA THR A 103 19.47 -40.56 -29.58
C THR A 103 19.32 -39.28 -30.37
N THR A 104 19.25 -38.13 -29.62
CA THR A 104 19.58 -36.84 -30.20
C THR A 104 21.04 -36.88 -30.49
N LYS A 105 21.40 -36.88 -31.78
CA LYS A 105 22.79 -36.67 -32.20
C LYS A 105 23.25 -35.40 -31.46
N PRO A 106 24.31 -35.43 -30.64
CA PRO A 106 24.80 -34.25 -29.95
C PRO A 106 25.04 -33.16 -31.00
N PRO A 107 24.76 -31.88 -30.69
CA PRO A 107 25.03 -30.76 -31.58
C PRO A 107 26.46 -30.91 -32.09
N LYS A 108 26.70 -30.73 -33.39
CA LYS A 108 28.04 -30.88 -33.99
C LYS A 108 28.99 -29.96 -33.24
N LYS A 109 29.93 -30.53 -32.48
CA LYS A 109 31.00 -29.81 -31.80
C LYS A 109 31.88 -29.24 -32.88
N ILE A 110 31.95 -27.91 -33.00
CA ILE A 110 32.78 -27.18 -33.94
C ILE A 110 34.12 -26.94 -33.23
N PRO A 111 35.23 -27.52 -33.70
CA PRO A 111 36.55 -27.33 -33.11
C PRO A 111 36.96 -25.85 -33.17
N ALA A 112 37.60 -25.37 -32.09
CA ALA A 112 38.15 -24.03 -32.00
C ALA A 112 39.60 -23.98 -32.48
N ASP A 113 39.96 -23.03 -33.34
CA ASP A 113 41.34 -22.82 -33.80
C ASP A 113 42.11 -21.95 -32.80
N LEU A 114 42.84 -22.57 -31.89
CA LEU A 114 43.62 -21.88 -30.85
C LEU A 114 44.74 -20.99 -31.40
N ASN A 115 45.21 -21.23 -32.62
CA ASN A 115 46.26 -20.39 -33.23
C ASN A 115 45.74 -18.99 -33.54
N ARG A 116 44.47 -18.86 -33.83
CA ARG A 116 43.77 -17.58 -34.05
C ARG A 116 43.28 -16.96 -32.78
N LEU A 117 42.95 -17.77 -31.76
CA LEU A 117 42.36 -17.34 -30.48
C LEU A 117 43.48 -17.04 -29.47
N LYS A 118 44.30 -16.00 -29.72
CA LYS A 118 45.31 -15.49 -28.81
C LYS A 118 45.19 -13.98 -28.68
N ILE A 119 45.74 -13.40 -27.63
CA ILE A 119 45.80 -11.96 -27.44
C ILE A 119 46.48 -11.32 -28.62
N GLY A 120 45.90 -10.29 -29.24
CA GLY A 120 46.33 -9.68 -30.50
C GLY A 120 45.82 -10.43 -31.74
N GLY A 121 45.21 -11.59 -31.60
CA GLY A 121 44.56 -12.32 -32.71
C GLY A 121 43.19 -11.71 -33.07
N THR A 122 42.67 -12.13 -34.24
CA THR A 122 41.39 -11.63 -34.76
C THR A 122 40.28 -12.65 -34.58
N TYR A 123 39.14 -12.17 -34.05
CA TYR A 123 37.89 -12.88 -34.01
C TYR A 123 36.91 -12.28 -35.02
N ALA A 124 36.31 -13.14 -35.85
CA ALA A 124 35.30 -12.68 -36.80
C ALA A 124 34.05 -13.54 -36.71
N GLN A 125 32.91 -12.90 -36.57
CA GLN A 125 31.59 -13.52 -36.76
C GLN A 125 31.18 -13.45 -38.23
N LYS A 126 30.33 -14.37 -38.67
CA LYS A 126 29.77 -14.35 -40.00
C LYS A 126 29.02 -13.03 -40.21
N ASP A 127 29.36 -12.33 -41.27
CA ASP A 127 28.74 -11.04 -41.66
C ASP A 127 29.06 -9.83 -40.74
N ALA A 128 30.07 -9.93 -39.83
CA ALA A 128 30.57 -8.84 -39.00
C ALA A 128 32.02 -8.52 -39.24
N PRO A 129 32.48 -7.25 -39.12
CA PRO A 129 33.89 -6.89 -39.22
C PRO A 129 34.72 -7.56 -38.13
N PRO A 130 35.96 -7.98 -38.42
CA PRO A 130 36.83 -8.65 -37.47
C PRO A 130 37.11 -7.76 -36.25
N GLU A 131 37.23 -8.40 -35.08
CA GLU A 131 37.50 -7.79 -33.78
C GLU A 131 38.86 -8.30 -33.29
N THR A 132 39.60 -7.47 -32.52
CA THR A 132 40.89 -7.86 -31.95
C THR A 132 40.70 -8.41 -30.54
N ILE A 133 41.24 -9.57 -30.25
CA ILE A 133 41.23 -10.16 -28.92
C ILE A 133 42.19 -9.38 -28.00
N THR A 134 41.65 -8.80 -26.94
CA THR A 134 42.39 -7.96 -25.99
C THR A 134 42.75 -8.69 -24.70
N ALA A 135 41.90 -9.69 -24.28
CA ALA A 135 42.17 -10.51 -23.10
C ALA A 135 41.60 -11.93 -23.27
N MET A 136 42.10 -12.87 -22.46
CA MET A 136 41.65 -14.25 -22.37
C MET A 136 41.55 -14.65 -20.91
N TYR A 137 40.42 -15.21 -20.53
CA TYR A 137 40.13 -15.67 -19.18
C TYR A 137 39.82 -17.17 -19.20
N GLU A 138 40.62 -17.96 -18.47
CA GLU A 138 40.45 -19.42 -18.38
C GLU A 138 39.75 -19.81 -17.09
N TYR A 139 38.63 -20.48 -17.22
CA TYR A 139 37.86 -21.07 -16.11
C TYR A 139 38.26 -22.53 -15.95
N THR A 140 38.52 -22.92 -14.70
CA THR A 140 38.90 -24.27 -14.32
C THR A 140 37.91 -24.86 -13.32
N ASP A 141 37.88 -26.19 -13.17
CA ASP A 141 37.21 -26.84 -12.06
C ASP A 141 37.98 -26.64 -10.74
N ALA A 142 37.50 -27.25 -9.64
CA ALA A 142 38.14 -27.14 -8.33
C ALA A 142 39.55 -27.78 -8.28
N ASP A 143 39.83 -28.74 -9.15
CA ASP A 143 41.14 -29.44 -9.26
C ASP A 143 42.07 -28.76 -10.27
N GLY A 144 41.67 -27.67 -10.89
CA GLY A 144 42.43 -26.89 -11.83
C GLY A 144 42.37 -27.38 -13.30
N ALA A 145 41.50 -28.37 -13.62
CA ALA A 145 41.34 -28.79 -15.00
C ALA A 145 40.54 -27.75 -15.83
N PRO A 146 40.98 -27.44 -17.07
CA PRO A 146 40.36 -26.38 -17.86
C PRO A 146 38.94 -26.76 -18.30
N LEU A 147 37.97 -25.87 -18.02
CA LEU A 147 36.56 -26.00 -18.37
C LEU A 147 36.20 -25.19 -19.62
N LEU A 148 36.51 -23.89 -19.60
CA LEU A 148 36.20 -22.97 -20.69
C LEU A 148 37.16 -21.78 -20.72
N ARG A 149 37.25 -21.11 -21.89
CA ARG A 149 37.92 -19.82 -22.08
C ARG A 149 36.97 -18.80 -22.59
N VAL A 150 36.97 -17.63 -21.97
CA VAL A 150 36.27 -16.42 -22.41
C VAL A 150 37.29 -15.46 -22.96
N TYR A 151 37.09 -15.01 -24.18
CA TYR A 151 37.95 -14.00 -24.81
C TYR A 151 37.23 -12.67 -24.78
N ARG A 152 37.95 -11.58 -24.50
CA ARG A 152 37.42 -10.22 -24.59
C ARG A 152 38.02 -9.55 -25.84
N THR A 153 37.17 -8.91 -26.63
CA THR A 153 37.58 -8.17 -27.81
C THR A 153 37.60 -6.66 -27.58
N ASP A 154 38.18 -5.91 -28.47
CA ASP A 154 38.24 -4.45 -28.50
C ASP A 154 36.80 -3.82 -28.59
N LYS A 155 35.87 -4.54 -29.21
CA LYS A 155 34.44 -4.13 -29.31
C LYS A 155 33.58 -4.63 -28.17
N LYS A 156 34.19 -5.17 -27.10
CA LYS A 156 33.51 -5.73 -25.93
C LYS A 156 32.55 -6.90 -26.25
N SER A 157 32.87 -7.74 -27.25
CA SER A 157 32.29 -9.06 -27.42
C SER A 157 33.03 -10.09 -26.58
N PHE A 158 32.35 -11.22 -26.23
CA PHE A 158 32.87 -12.25 -25.32
C PHE A 158 32.79 -13.66 -25.94
N PRO A 159 33.49 -13.95 -27.05
CA PRO A 159 33.53 -15.27 -27.61
C PRO A 159 34.04 -16.30 -26.60
N THR A 160 33.35 -17.43 -26.52
CA THR A 160 33.63 -18.47 -25.54
C THR A 160 33.90 -19.80 -26.23
N ILE A 161 34.86 -20.57 -25.71
CA ILE A 161 35.13 -21.95 -26.09
C ILE A 161 35.17 -22.84 -24.84
N HIS A 162 34.80 -24.12 -24.94
CA HIS A 162 34.87 -25.07 -23.85
C HIS A 162 35.83 -26.23 -24.15
N CYS A 163 36.35 -26.79 -23.07
CA CYS A 163 37.22 -27.97 -23.15
C CYS A 163 36.43 -29.25 -22.93
N ASP A 164 36.57 -30.23 -23.80
CA ASP A 164 35.98 -31.53 -23.65
C ASP A 164 36.95 -32.62 -24.10
N GLY A 165 37.38 -33.52 -23.18
CA GLY A 165 38.37 -34.52 -23.44
C GLY A 165 39.73 -33.97 -23.92
N GLY A 166 40.15 -32.81 -23.40
CA GLY A 166 41.40 -32.15 -23.78
C GLY A 166 41.37 -31.40 -25.11
N LYS A 167 40.21 -31.32 -25.77
CA LYS A 167 40.00 -30.61 -27.04
C LYS A 167 39.07 -29.43 -26.85
N TRP A 168 39.29 -28.33 -27.58
CA TRP A 168 38.53 -27.08 -27.46
C TRP A 168 37.50 -26.94 -28.57
N PHE A 169 36.29 -26.53 -28.19
CA PHE A 169 35.15 -26.38 -29.09
C PHE A 169 34.47 -25.04 -28.87
N TRP A 170 33.88 -24.48 -29.92
CA TRP A 170 33.09 -23.22 -29.82
C TRP A 170 31.85 -23.37 -28.96
N GLY A 171 31.55 -22.28 -28.25
CA GLY A 171 30.44 -22.20 -27.31
C GLY A 171 30.87 -22.63 -25.89
N ASP A 172 29.93 -22.54 -24.93
CA ASP A 172 30.20 -22.84 -23.52
C ASP A 172 30.01 -24.33 -23.15
N GLY A 173 29.45 -25.12 -24.05
CA GLY A 173 29.19 -26.54 -23.80
C GLY A 173 28.21 -26.81 -22.64
N GLY A 174 27.32 -25.87 -22.33
CA GLY A 174 26.36 -25.95 -21.20
C GLY A 174 26.98 -25.64 -19.83
N ARG A 175 28.20 -25.10 -19.78
CA ARG A 175 28.92 -24.74 -18.55
C ARG A 175 28.56 -23.30 -18.14
N HIS A 176 27.35 -23.10 -17.68
CA HIS A 176 26.85 -21.79 -17.25
C HIS A 176 27.23 -21.46 -15.80
N ASN A 177 27.21 -22.46 -14.92
CA ASN A 177 27.45 -22.34 -13.49
C ASN A 177 28.90 -22.62 -13.14
N VAL A 178 29.80 -21.71 -13.47
CA VAL A 178 31.24 -21.82 -13.20
C VAL A 178 31.78 -20.50 -12.63
N LEU A 179 32.69 -20.61 -11.66
CA LEU A 179 33.38 -19.48 -11.04
C LEU A 179 34.76 -19.30 -11.66
N TYR A 180 35.16 -18.05 -11.84
CA TYR A 180 36.48 -17.71 -12.27
C TYR A 180 37.47 -17.90 -11.11
N HIS A 181 38.64 -18.53 -11.33
CA HIS A 181 39.62 -18.91 -10.31
C HIS A 181 39.06 -19.78 -9.16
N LEU A 182 38.18 -20.72 -9.46
CA LEU A 182 37.58 -21.60 -8.47
C LEU A 182 38.55 -22.29 -7.50
N PRO A 183 39.73 -22.83 -7.91
CA PRO A 183 40.72 -23.41 -6.98
C PRO A 183 41.20 -22.43 -5.91
N GLU A 184 41.39 -21.16 -6.27
CA GLU A 184 41.82 -20.10 -5.35
C GLU A 184 40.70 -19.74 -4.37
N VAL A 185 39.43 -19.72 -4.84
CA VAL A 185 38.28 -19.51 -4.00
C VAL A 185 38.13 -20.62 -2.94
N VAL A 186 38.18 -21.87 -3.37
CA VAL A 186 38.10 -23.04 -2.47
C VAL A 186 39.20 -22.99 -1.41
N LYS A 187 40.44 -22.71 -1.83
CA LYS A 187 41.57 -22.58 -0.91
C LYS A 187 41.39 -21.41 0.07
N ALA A 188 40.95 -20.26 -0.41
CA ALA A 188 40.70 -19.09 0.46
C ALA A 188 39.63 -19.37 1.51
N VAL A 189 38.53 -20.05 1.14
CA VAL A 189 37.50 -20.48 2.07
C VAL A 189 38.07 -21.46 3.12
N GLN A 190 38.84 -22.45 2.72
CA GLN A 190 39.52 -23.39 3.63
C GLN A 190 40.48 -22.68 4.59
N ASP A 191 41.25 -21.70 4.06
CA ASP A 191 42.19 -20.90 4.85
C ASP A 191 41.53 -19.85 5.75
N GLY A 192 40.18 -19.72 5.71
CA GLY A 192 39.41 -18.71 6.46
C GLY A 192 39.66 -17.27 5.98
N LYS A 193 40.14 -17.09 4.73
CA LYS A 193 40.39 -15.78 4.14
C LYS A 193 39.14 -15.21 3.50
N LYS A 194 39.07 -13.87 3.40
CA LYS A 194 37.99 -13.21 2.67
C LYS A 194 38.04 -13.53 1.20
N VAL A 195 36.88 -13.80 0.62
CA VAL A 195 36.71 -13.94 -0.82
C VAL A 195 35.94 -12.73 -1.36
N LEU A 196 36.51 -12.05 -2.35
CA LEU A 196 35.90 -10.89 -2.98
C LEU A 196 35.17 -11.31 -4.26
N ILE A 197 33.93 -10.86 -4.41
CA ILE A 197 33.08 -11.14 -5.58
C ILE A 197 32.86 -9.83 -6.33
N VAL A 198 33.14 -9.81 -7.63
CA VAL A 198 32.96 -8.67 -8.54
C VAL A 198 32.20 -9.10 -9.79
N GLU A 199 31.84 -8.16 -10.66
CA GLU A 199 31.01 -8.42 -11.83
C GLU A 199 31.80 -9.02 -12.99
N GLY A 200 33.04 -8.58 -13.22
CA GLY A 200 33.82 -8.93 -14.39
C GLY A 200 35.19 -9.56 -14.10
N GLU A 201 35.71 -10.37 -15.05
CA GLU A 201 37.01 -11.04 -14.93
C GLU A 201 38.15 -10.05 -14.83
N LYS A 202 38.08 -8.88 -15.49
CA LYS A 202 39.07 -7.80 -15.40
C LYS A 202 39.23 -7.32 -13.95
N ASP A 203 38.14 -7.18 -13.24
CA ASP A 203 38.12 -6.70 -11.85
C ASP A 203 38.66 -7.76 -10.90
N VAL A 204 38.38 -9.05 -11.19
CA VAL A 204 39.02 -10.18 -10.48
C VAL A 204 40.55 -10.08 -10.60
N GLU A 205 41.09 -9.92 -11.81
CA GLU A 205 42.52 -9.80 -11.99
C GLU A 205 43.11 -8.58 -11.25
N THR A 206 42.40 -7.46 -11.26
CA THR A 206 42.80 -6.27 -10.48
C THR A 206 42.89 -6.59 -8.98
N LEU A 207 41.89 -7.24 -8.42
CA LEU A 207 41.88 -7.61 -7.00
C LEU A 207 42.96 -8.64 -6.67
N ARG A 208 43.21 -9.57 -7.56
CA ARG A 208 44.30 -10.55 -7.40
C ARG A 208 45.68 -9.85 -7.37
N MET A 209 45.92 -8.84 -8.23
CA MET A 209 47.09 -8.00 -8.16
C MET A 209 47.22 -7.23 -6.84
N LEU A 210 46.11 -6.87 -6.20
CA LEU A 210 46.05 -6.27 -4.87
C LEU A 210 46.26 -7.29 -3.73
N GLY A 211 46.37 -8.60 -4.04
CA GLY A 211 46.64 -9.68 -3.10
C GLY A 211 45.37 -10.30 -2.43
N TYR A 212 44.20 -10.15 -3.05
CA TYR A 212 42.97 -10.77 -2.59
C TYR A 212 42.62 -12.04 -3.37
N ALA A 213 41.99 -12.99 -2.71
CA ALA A 213 41.22 -14.03 -3.38
C ALA A 213 39.94 -13.42 -3.95
N ALA A 214 39.76 -13.45 -5.25
CA ALA A 214 38.65 -12.83 -5.93
C ALA A 214 38.05 -13.72 -7.02
N THR A 215 36.77 -13.55 -7.30
CA THR A 215 36.05 -14.34 -8.29
C THR A 215 34.89 -13.55 -8.92
N THR A 216 34.40 -14.06 -10.04
CA THR A 216 33.15 -13.70 -10.69
C THR A 216 32.48 -14.96 -11.27
N ASN A 217 31.17 -14.89 -11.54
CA ASN A 217 30.48 -15.93 -12.28
C ASN A 217 30.57 -15.68 -13.79
N LYS A 218 30.50 -16.74 -14.56
CA LYS A 218 30.49 -16.63 -16.02
C LYS A 218 29.29 -15.78 -16.48
N GLY A 219 29.58 -14.77 -17.30
CA GLY A 219 28.59 -13.91 -17.93
C GLY A 219 28.03 -12.79 -17.03
N GLY A 220 28.66 -12.53 -15.86
CA GLY A 220 28.45 -11.32 -15.06
C GLY A 220 27.08 -11.18 -14.46
N ALA A 221 26.58 -9.94 -14.45
CA ALA A 221 25.38 -9.52 -13.76
C ALA A 221 24.15 -10.39 -14.07
N GLY A 222 23.37 -10.70 -13.01
CA GLY A 222 22.09 -11.39 -13.10
C GLY A 222 22.16 -12.92 -13.30
N LYS A 223 23.36 -13.52 -13.35
CA LYS A 223 23.53 -14.96 -13.64
C LYS A 223 24.09 -15.78 -12.48
N TRP A 224 23.95 -15.32 -11.27
CA TRP A 224 24.32 -16.10 -10.08
C TRP A 224 23.27 -17.19 -9.80
N SER A 225 23.72 -18.38 -9.39
CA SER A 225 22.86 -19.54 -9.10
C SER A 225 23.20 -20.16 -7.75
N GLU A 226 22.25 -20.94 -7.20
CA GLU A 226 22.43 -21.74 -5.98
C GLU A 226 23.64 -22.72 -6.08
N GLU A 227 23.92 -23.23 -7.28
CA GLU A 227 25.07 -24.15 -7.49
C GLU A 227 26.39 -23.46 -7.21
N LEU A 228 26.53 -22.17 -7.60
CA LEU A 228 27.74 -21.38 -7.34
C LEU A 228 27.87 -21.10 -5.83
N SER A 229 26.78 -20.91 -5.14
CA SER A 229 26.74 -20.60 -3.71
C SER A 229 27.33 -21.69 -2.83
N LYS A 230 27.29 -22.95 -3.26
CA LYS A 230 27.84 -24.11 -2.52
C LYS A 230 29.32 -24.00 -2.24
N HIS A 231 30.08 -23.29 -3.10
CA HIS A 231 31.54 -23.08 -2.93
C HIS A 231 31.86 -22.06 -1.81
N PHE A 232 30.89 -21.33 -1.31
CA PHE A 232 31.08 -20.28 -0.31
C PHE A 232 30.57 -20.68 1.10
N LYS A 233 30.36 -21.99 1.33
CA LYS A 233 29.91 -22.46 2.63
C LYS A 233 30.94 -22.12 3.70
N GLY A 234 30.55 -21.30 4.69
CA GLY A 234 31.45 -20.84 5.75
C GLY A 234 32.43 -19.72 5.33
N ALA A 235 32.32 -19.15 4.14
CA ALA A 235 33.20 -18.11 3.62
C ALA A 235 32.88 -16.72 4.23
N ASP A 236 33.90 -15.90 4.42
CA ASP A 236 33.76 -14.46 4.69
C ASP A 236 33.78 -13.72 3.33
N VAL A 237 32.63 -13.28 2.88
CA VAL A 237 32.41 -12.77 1.52
C VAL A 237 32.32 -11.25 1.51
N VAL A 238 32.95 -10.62 0.53
CA VAL A 238 32.86 -9.19 0.26
C VAL A 238 32.46 -9.01 -1.21
N ILE A 239 31.27 -8.43 -1.45
CA ILE A 239 30.75 -8.15 -2.78
C ILE A 239 31.09 -6.71 -3.12
N ILE A 240 31.65 -6.46 -4.29
CA ILE A 240 32.00 -5.13 -4.80
C ILE A 240 31.30 -4.95 -6.14
N PRO A 241 30.10 -4.37 -6.16
CA PRO A 241 29.39 -4.11 -7.40
C PRO A 241 29.97 -2.95 -8.19
N ASP A 242 29.80 -2.96 -9.49
CA ASP A 242 30.00 -1.80 -10.34
C ASP A 242 29.03 -0.67 -9.92
N MET A 243 29.43 0.59 -10.16
CA MET A 243 28.63 1.74 -9.73
C MET A 243 27.46 2.03 -10.68
N ASP A 244 26.76 0.97 -11.12
CA ASP A 244 25.54 1.09 -11.93
C ASP A 244 24.39 0.21 -11.40
N GLU A 245 23.21 0.36 -12.00
CA GLU A 245 22.02 -0.36 -11.54
C GLU A 245 22.11 -1.89 -11.73
N PRO A 246 22.63 -2.42 -12.86
CA PRO A 246 22.85 -3.86 -13.00
C PRO A 246 23.76 -4.44 -11.93
N GLY A 247 24.89 -3.77 -11.61
CA GLY A 247 25.82 -4.19 -10.58
C GLY A 247 25.18 -4.21 -9.18
N GLU A 248 24.39 -3.20 -8.85
CA GLU A 248 23.65 -3.17 -7.58
C GLU A 248 22.62 -4.32 -7.47
N LYS A 249 21.89 -4.61 -8.57
CA LYS A 249 20.94 -5.75 -8.61
C LYS A 249 21.67 -7.09 -8.50
N HIS A 250 22.82 -7.21 -9.14
CA HIS A 250 23.63 -8.42 -9.07
C HIS A 250 24.17 -8.66 -7.65
N ALA A 251 24.65 -7.63 -6.97
CA ALA A 251 25.09 -7.74 -5.58
C ALA A 251 23.96 -8.20 -4.65
N LYS A 252 22.74 -7.70 -4.85
CA LYS A 252 21.55 -8.14 -4.09
C LYS A 252 21.19 -9.59 -4.39
N LEU A 253 21.31 -10.03 -5.63
CA LEU A 253 21.10 -11.42 -6.00
C LEU A 253 22.12 -12.34 -5.28
N ILE A 254 23.41 -11.99 -5.33
CA ILE A 254 24.47 -12.76 -4.65
C ILE A 254 24.22 -12.79 -3.14
N LEU A 255 23.89 -11.66 -2.52
CA LEU A 255 23.56 -11.59 -1.08
C LEU A 255 22.43 -12.56 -0.73
N ARG A 256 21.36 -12.57 -1.54
CA ARG A 256 20.20 -13.44 -1.33
C ARG A 256 20.58 -14.92 -1.41
N GLU A 257 21.33 -15.30 -2.44
CA GLU A 257 21.70 -16.69 -2.70
C GLU A 257 22.76 -17.21 -1.70
N LEU A 258 23.70 -16.35 -1.25
CA LEU A 258 24.74 -16.73 -0.29
C LEU A 258 24.32 -16.61 1.18
N ARG A 259 23.16 -16.02 1.47
CA ARG A 259 22.72 -15.69 2.83
C ARG A 259 22.75 -16.88 3.80
N ASN A 260 22.47 -18.08 3.30
CA ASN A 260 22.41 -19.30 4.11
C ASN A 260 23.72 -20.11 4.11
N ASP A 261 24.67 -19.81 3.23
CA ASP A 261 25.90 -20.58 3.07
C ASP A 261 27.14 -19.84 3.58
N ALA A 262 27.25 -18.54 3.33
CA ALA A 262 28.39 -17.75 3.74
C ALA A 262 28.40 -17.46 5.26
N LYS A 263 29.59 -17.47 5.88
CA LYS A 263 29.79 -17.08 7.28
C LYS A 263 29.44 -15.62 7.51
N SER A 264 29.89 -14.73 6.64
CA SER A 264 29.54 -13.32 6.66
C SER A 264 29.53 -12.75 5.24
N ILE A 265 28.66 -11.75 5.00
CA ILE A 265 28.57 -11.06 3.71
C ILE A 265 28.60 -9.55 3.95
N ARG A 266 29.44 -8.83 3.19
CA ARG A 266 29.47 -7.38 3.11
C ARG A 266 29.28 -6.94 1.68
N ILE A 267 28.67 -5.77 1.45
CA ILE A 267 28.63 -5.10 0.16
C ILE A 267 29.39 -3.78 0.28
N VAL A 268 30.41 -3.60 -0.53
CA VAL A 268 31.23 -2.40 -0.57
C VAL A 268 30.64 -1.40 -1.56
N ASN A 269 30.38 -0.18 -1.12
CA ASN A 269 29.96 0.91 -1.99
C ASN A 269 31.15 1.79 -2.34
N LEU A 270 31.66 1.65 -3.57
CA LEU A 270 32.78 2.44 -4.07
C LEU A 270 32.53 3.95 -4.13
N ARG A 271 31.25 4.39 -4.15
CA ARG A 271 30.89 5.82 -4.08
C ARG A 271 31.25 6.49 -2.75
N ARG A 272 31.47 5.70 -1.69
CA ARG A 272 31.82 6.23 -0.36
C ARG A 272 33.30 6.65 -0.23
N GLN A 273 34.16 6.25 -1.16
CA GLN A 273 35.56 6.70 -1.16
C GLN A 273 35.66 8.18 -1.59
N LYS A 274 36.60 8.92 -1.02
CA LYS A 274 36.86 10.34 -1.31
C LYS A 274 38.27 10.57 -1.88
N ALA A 275 39.00 9.49 -2.14
CA ALA A 275 40.39 9.56 -2.54
C ALA A 275 40.58 10.04 -4.00
N THR A 276 39.65 9.73 -4.87
CA THR A 276 39.65 10.13 -6.29
C THR A 276 38.24 10.12 -6.87
N PRO A 277 37.90 11.04 -7.78
CA PRO A 277 36.64 10.92 -8.52
C PRO A 277 36.69 9.69 -9.44
N LEU A 278 35.63 8.88 -9.40
CA LEU A 278 35.41 7.74 -10.28
C LEU A 278 34.40 8.09 -11.37
N PRO A 279 34.41 7.44 -12.52
CA PRO A 279 33.38 7.55 -13.55
C PRO A 279 31.99 7.20 -12.99
N PRO A 280 30.89 7.69 -13.56
CA PRO A 280 29.53 7.37 -13.10
C PRO A 280 29.21 5.86 -13.02
N LYS A 281 29.85 5.04 -13.84
CA LYS A 281 29.77 3.57 -13.88
C LYS A 281 31.09 2.90 -13.55
N GLY A 282 31.87 3.52 -12.65
CA GLY A 282 33.22 3.06 -12.33
C GLY A 282 33.22 1.74 -11.58
N ASP A 283 34.31 0.98 -11.79
CA ASP A 283 34.56 -0.31 -11.16
C ASP A 283 35.83 -0.26 -10.27
N ILE A 284 36.17 -1.37 -9.64
CA ILE A 284 37.37 -1.46 -8.79
C ILE A 284 38.67 -1.30 -9.61
N SER A 285 38.65 -1.65 -10.89
CA SER A 285 39.80 -1.45 -11.78
C SER A 285 40.02 0.03 -12.08
N ASP A 286 38.96 0.82 -12.17
CA ASP A 286 39.06 2.28 -12.33
C ASP A 286 39.69 2.92 -11.07
N LEU A 287 39.27 2.45 -9.87
CA LEU A 287 39.90 2.90 -8.62
C LEU A 287 41.40 2.56 -8.57
N ALA A 288 41.76 1.33 -8.93
CA ALA A 288 43.16 0.90 -8.94
C ALA A 288 43.98 1.63 -9.98
N GLY A 289 43.42 1.89 -11.17
CA GLY A 289 44.08 2.66 -12.24
C GLY A 289 44.35 4.11 -11.85
N ALA A 290 43.39 4.75 -11.11
CA ALA A 290 43.54 6.15 -10.71
C ALA A 290 44.48 6.36 -9.52
N LEU A 291 44.57 5.43 -8.57
CA LEU A 291 45.35 5.59 -7.34
C LEU A 291 46.68 4.81 -7.32
N GLY A 292 46.83 3.82 -8.18
CA GLY A 292 47.90 2.80 -8.10
C GLY A 292 47.61 1.74 -7.02
N ALA A 293 48.24 0.59 -7.09
CA ALA A 293 47.92 -0.62 -6.35
C ALA A 293 47.89 -0.42 -4.81
N GLU A 294 48.95 0.13 -4.23
CA GLU A 294 49.10 0.28 -2.78
C GLU A 294 48.03 1.20 -2.16
N LYS A 295 47.76 2.36 -2.80
CA LYS A 295 46.74 3.31 -2.32
C LYS A 295 45.35 2.76 -2.53
N ALA A 296 45.05 2.11 -3.64
CA ALA A 296 43.78 1.48 -3.93
C ALA A 296 43.47 0.38 -2.90
N LYS A 297 44.47 -0.43 -2.53
CA LYS A 297 44.38 -1.44 -1.50
C LYS A 297 43.98 -0.83 -0.14
N GLY A 298 44.66 0.22 0.31
CA GLY A 298 44.35 0.90 1.57
C GLY A 298 42.93 1.52 1.59
N VAL A 299 42.52 2.10 0.47
CA VAL A 299 41.12 2.63 0.33
C VAL A 299 40.11 1.48 0.37
N LEU A 300 40.37 0.37 -0.31
CA LEU A 300 39.48 -0.78 -0.31
C LEU A 300 39.35 -1.41 1.09
N GLU A 301 40.46 -1.58 1.82
CA GLU A 301 40.47 -2.08 3.19
C GLU A 301 39.62 -1.20 4.12
N ASN A 302 39.75 0.12 4.00
CA ASN A 302 38.91 1.07 4.75
C ASN A 302 37.41 0.92 4.38
N LEU A 303 37.10 0.81 3.09
CA LEU A 303 35.71 0.61 2.65
C LEU A 303 35.11 -0.72 3.17
N ILE A 304 35.91 -1.79 3.12
CA ILE A 304 35.48 -3.10 3.68
C ILE A 304 35.24 -2.99 5.19
N ALA A 305 36.14 -2.31 5.92
CA ALA A 305 35.99 -2.12 7.37
C ALA A 305 34.74 -1.29 7.73
N LEU A 306 34.42 -0.28 6.93
CA LEU A 306 33.26 0.59 7.10
C LEU A 306 31.96 -0.01 6.58
N SER A 307 32.02 -1.09 5.79
CA SER A 307 30.81 -1.73 5.24
C SER A 307 30.17 -2.63 6.30
N PRO A 308 28.86 -2.50 6.53
CA PRO A 308 28.15 -3.33 7.50
C PRO A 308 28.16 -4.81 7.06
N VAL A 309 28.10 -5.72 8.03
CA VAL A 309 27.82 -7.13 7.76
C VAL A 309 26.32 -7.28 7.53
N LEU A 310 25.93 -7.63 6.30
CA LEU A 310 24.52 -7.72 5.87
C LEU A 310 23.89 -9.08 6.11
N ALA A 311 24.71 -10.13 6.19
CA ALA A 311 24.28 -11.48 6.56
C ALA A 311 25.38 -12.18 7.34
N ARG A 312 25.02 -12.95 8.34
CA ARG A 312 25.89 -13.90 9.05
C ARG A 312 25.17 -15.23 9.14
N ASN A 313 25.80 -16.30 8.70
CA ASN A 313 25.35 -17.65 8.97
C ASN A 313 26.23 -18.23 10.09
N ILE A 314 25.63 -18.35 11.26
CA ILE A 314 26.29 -18.96 12.41
C ILE A 314 26.00 -20.46 12.31
N GLY A 315 26.86 -21.18 11.64
CA GLY A 315 26.79 -22.65 11.52
C GLY A 315 26.80 -23.34 12.88
N GLY A 316 26.34 -24.58 12.94
CA GLY A 316 26.08 -25.33 14.18
C GLY A 316 27.25 -25.50 15.18
N GLY A 317 28.48 -25.09 14.82
CA GLY A 317 29.64 -25.12 15.72
C GLY A 317 30.20 -23.75 16.13
N ASP A 318 29.93 -22.72 15.33
CA ASP A 318 30.57 -21.39 15.49
C ASP A 318 29.87 -20.47 16.51
N TYR A 319 28.70 -20.84 17.04
CA TYR A 319 28.01 -20.01 18.03
C TYR A 319 28.76 -19.93 19.35
N GLU A 320 29.53 -20.95 19.71
CA GLU A 320 30.31 -21.01 20.94
C GLU A 320 31.36 -19.90 21.00
N ASP A 321 31.92 -19.50 19.86
CA ASP A 321 32.93 -18.45 19.76
C ASP A 321 32.45 -17.10 20.31
N TYR A 322 31.18 -16.81 20.19
CA TYR A 322 30.59 -15.55 20.70
C TYR A 322 30.46 -15.50 22.21
N PHE A 323 30.64 -16.63 22.88
CA PHE A 323 30.65 -16.75 24.35
C PHE A 323 32.06 -16.82 24.96
N VAL A 324 33.09 -16.96 24.12
CA VAL A 324 34.49 -16.96 24.54
C VAL A 324 34.85 -15.59 25.13
N GLY A 325 35.48 -15.59 26.31
CA GLY A 325 35.87 -14.34 26.97
C GLY A 325 34.78 -13.65 27.78
N ILE A 326 33.53 -14.15 27.75
CA ILE A 326 32.49 -13.64 28.64
C ILE A 326 32.76 -14.13 30.06
N SER A 327 33.04 -13.19 30.96
CA SER A 327 33.37 -13.53 32.36
C SER A 327 32.27 -14.34 33.03
N GLY A 328 32.67 -15.51 33.60
CA GLY A 328 31.78 -16.41 34.31
C GLY A 328 30.83 -17.19 33.41
N CYS A 329 31.25 -17.49 32.17
CA CYS A 329 30.49 -18.26 31.20
C CYS A 329 31.36 -19.31 30.52
N HIS A 330 30.85 -20.54 30.41
CA HIS A 330 31.33 -21.59 29.51
C HIS A 330 30.15 -22.16 28.76
N VAL A 331 30.35 -22.37 27.44
CA VAL A 331 29.35 -23.06 26.60
C VAL A 331 29.92 -24.41 26.22
N ARG A 332 29.14 -25.46 26.44
CA ARG A 332 29.49 -26.83 26.06
C ARG A 332 28.25 -27.63 25.75
N SER A 333 28.28 -28.31 24.61
CA SER A 333 27.19 -29.20 24.20
C SER A 333 25.80 -28.53 24.25
N GLY A 334 25.68 -27.30 23.73
CA GLY A 334 24.40 -26.58 23.67
C GLY A 334 23.86 -26.12 25.05
N CYS A 335 24.67 -26.12 26.08
CA CYS A 335 24.32 -25.65 27.43
C CYS A 335 25.24 -24.49 27.86
N ILE A 336 24.70 -23.56 28.63
CA ILE A 336 25.46 -22.46 29.22
C ILE A 336 25.76 -22.82 30.67
N PHE A 337 27.04 -22.81 31.04
CA PHE A 337 27.55 -23.08 32.40
C PHE A 337 28.13 -21.81 33.01
N SER A 338 28.20 -21.82 34.32
CA SER A 338 28.86 -20.78 35.11
C SER A 338 29.63 -21.36 36.26
N PRO A 339 30.86 -20.87 36.59
CA PRO A 339 31.61 -21.28 37.76
C PRO A 339 30.89 -20.91 39.06
N THR A 340 30.95 -21.79 40.04
CA THR A 340 30.53 -21.57 41.43
C THR A 340 31.68 -20.93 42.24
N ALA A 341 31.39 -20.47 43.45
CA ALA A 341 32.42 -19.95 44.34
C ALA A 341 33.47 -21.02 44.76
N GLU A 342 33.11 -22.29 44.67
CA GLU A 342 33.93 -23.44 45.00
C GLU A 342 34.77 -23.94 43.82
N GLY A 343 34.60 -23.31 42.63
CA GLY A 343 35.36 -23.67 41.43
C GLY A 343 34.69 -24.73 40.55
N ASP A 344 33.55 -25.26 40.94
CA ASP A 344 32.76 -26.19 40.13
C ASP A 344 31.95 -25.45 39.08
N GLU A 345 31.57 -26.14 38.02
CA GLU A 345 30.70 -25.59 36.95
C GLU A 345 29.24 -25.96 37.20
N ARG A 346 28.36 -24.97 37.20
CA ARG A 346 26.91 -25.16 37.32
C ARG A 346 26.23 -24.83 35.98
N PRO A 347 25.35 -25.69 35.45
CA PRO A 347 24.53 -25.36 34.26
C PRO A 347 23.52 -24.27 34.60
N LEU A 348 23.38 -23.26 33.72
CA LEU A 348 22.39 -22.22 33.82
C LEU A 348 21.17 -22.53 32.92
N SER A 349 21.40 -23.17 31.76
CA SER A 349 20.36 -23.58 30.83
C SER A 349 20.74 -24.83 30.04
N ASN A 350 19.73 -25.55 29.52
CA ASN A 350 19.91 -26.65 28.56
C ASN A 350 19.86 -26.20 27.11
N PHE A 351 19.97 -24.90 26.89
CA PHE A 351 20.02 -24.29 25.59
C PHE A 351 21.04 -23.16 25.55
N VAL A 352 21.48 -22.84 24.34
CA VAL A 352 22.21 -21.60 24.01
C VAL A 352 21.28 -20.71 23.24
N ALA A 353 21.28 -19.43 23.56
CA ALA A 353 20.52 -18.39 22.84
C ALA A 353 21.48 -17.28 22.44
N LEU A 354 21.46 -16.91 21.18
CA LEU A 354 22.33 -15.88 20.62
C LEU A 354 21.48 -14.83 19.88
N PRO A 355 21.41 -13.58 20.35
CA PRO A 355 20.82 -12.50 19.58
C PRO A 355 21.68 -12.25 18.33
N VAL A 356 21.10 -12.44 17.15
CA VAL A 356 21.78 -12.31 15.85
C VAL A 356 21.40 -11.06 15.11
N GLU A 357 20.23 -10.46 15.40
CA GLU A 357 19.82 -9.16 14.89
C GLU A 357 19.26 -8.31 16.03
N GLN A 358 19.59 -7.02 16.02
CA GLN A 358 18.90 -5.98 16.77
C GLN A 358 18.11 -5.14 15.78
N VAL A 359 16.79 -5.24 15.84
CA VAL A 359 15.89 -4.56 14.91
C VAL A 359 15.31 -3.33 15.58
N SER A 360 15.62 -2.16 15.04
CA SER A 360 14.99 -0.88 15.42
C SER A 360 13.76 -0.67 14.57
N ILE A 361 12.57 -0.70 15.17
CA ILE A 361 11.30 -0.49 14.49
C ILE A 361 10.97 0.99 14.51
N ASP A 362 10.99 1.62 13.33
CA ASP A 362 10.64 3.01 13.12
C ASP A 362 9.16 3.12 12.73
N ASP A 363 8.36 3.82 13.53
CA ASP A 363 6.94 4.09 13.26
C ASP A 363 6.69 5.44 12.57
N GLY A 364 7.77 6.20 12.28
CA GLY A 364 7.72 7.51 11.63
C GLY A 364 7.36 8.70 12.53
N GLU A 365 7.15 8.49 13.84
CA GLU A 365 6.86 9.54 14.84
C GLU A 365 7.97 9.66 15.90
N GLY A 366 9.11 9.01 15.66
CA GLY A 366 10.28 9.08 16.55
C GLY A 366 10.26 8.07 17.70
N GLN A 367 9.28 7.21 17.81
CA GLN A 367 9.34 6.07 18.70
C GLN A 367 10.08 4.93 18.01
N LEU A 368 11.27 4.62 18.51
CA LEU A 368 12.04 3.45 18.12
C LEU A 368 11.75 2.33 19.11
N ARG A 369 10.97 1.34 18.70
CA ARG A 369 10.88 0.08 19.42
C ARG A 369 12.04 -0.80 19.01
N GLN A 370 12.56 -1.57 19.96
CA GLN A 370 13.64 -2.50 19.67
C GLN A 370 13.17 -3.94 19.87
N GLU A 371 13.55 -4.79 18.94
CA GLU A 371 13.36 -6.23 19.01
C GLU A 371 14.68 -6.93 18.74
N PHE A 372 14.85 -8.12 19.32
CA PHE A 372 15.99 -8.98 19.07
C PHE A 372 15.53 -10.23 18.31
N VAL A 373 16.23 -10.58 17.24
CA VAL A 373 16.12 -11.88 16.61
C VAL A 373 17.12 -12.80 17.31
N ILE A 374 16.62 -13.85 17.94
CA ILE A 374 17.42 -14.77 18.77
C ILE A 374 17.41 -16.15 18.12
N GLU A 375 18.57 -16.62 17.75
CA GLU A 375 18.77 -18.01 17.36
C GLU A 375 19.08 -18.87 18.59
N GLY A 376 18.71 -20.15 18.55
CA GLY A 376 18.92 -21.05 19.67
C GLY A 376 19.42 -22.42 19.26
N TRP A 377 20.11 -23.09 20.19
CA TRP A 377 20.56 -24.49 20.08
C TRP A 377 20.26 -25.21 21.38
N SER A 378 19.73 -26.41 21.26
CA SER A 378 19.45 -27.29 22.41
C SER A 378 20.72 -28.04 22.86
N SER A 379 20.67 -28.63 24.07
CA SER A 379 21.73 -29.54 24.58
C SER A 379 21.97 -30.77 23.70
N THR A 380 21.05 -31.10 22.80
CA THR A 380 21.22 -32.19 21.83
C THR A 380 21.87 -31.73 20.52
N GLY A 381 22.28 -30.43 20.40
CA GLY A 381 22.87 -29.84 19.22
C GLY A 381 21.86 -29.46 18.15
N MET A 382 20.55 -29.58 18.41
CA MET A 382 19.50 -29.23 17.45
C MET A 382 19.34 -27.69 17.41
N LYS A 383 19.35 -27.10 16.20
CA LYS A 383 19.05 -25.69 16.00
C LYS A 383 17.54 -25.48 16.27
N LEU A 384 17.22 -24.53 17.13
CA LEU A 384 15.86 -24.16 17.50
C LEU A 384 15.33 -23.08 16.55
N LYS A 385 14.00 -22.91 16.50
CA LYS A 385 13.37 -21.87 15.68
C LYS A 385 13.85 -20.48 16.15
N ALA A 386 14.24 -19.61 15.23
CA ALA A 386 14.55 -18.23 15.55
C ALA A 386 13.32 -17.50 16.13
N LEU A 387 13.54 -16.72 17.18
CA LEU A 387 12.50 -15.98 17.88
C LEU A 387 12.70 -14.48 17.68
N ARG A 388 11.59 -13.74 17.48
CA ARG A 388 11.55 -12.28 17.60
C ARG A 388 11.07 -11.92 19.01
N VAL A 389 11.89 -11.21 19.75
CA VAL A 389 11.66 -10.89 21.16
C VAL A 389 11.74 -9.38 21.36
N PRO A 390 10.62 -8.70 21.75
CA PRO A 390 10.65 -7.29 22.11
C PRO A 390 11.67 -7.03 23.25
N ALA A 391 12.41 -5.93 23.16
CA ALA A 391 13.45 -5.60 24.15
C ALA A 391 12.90 -5.53 25.57
N GLU A 392 11.67 -5.09 25.76
CA GLU A 392 10.96 -5.06 27.04
C GLU A 392 10.70 -6.47 27.62
N SER A 393 10.46 -7.45 26.74
CA SER A 393 10.22 -8.85 27.12
C SER A 393 11.52 -9.63 27.31
N PHE A 394 12.63 -9.17 26.71
CA PHE A 394 13.92 -9.85 26.75
C PHE A 394 14.43 -10.04 28.19
N ALA A 395 14.22 -9.04 29.06
CA ALA A 395 14.67 -9.07 30.44
C ALA A 395 14.03 -10.17 31.29
N LYS A 396 12.80 -10.58 30.97
CA LYS A 396 12.03 -11.57 31.73
C LYS A 396 12.43 -13.01 31.42
N MET A 397 13.10 -13.27 30.31
CA MET A 397 13.53 -14.59 29.80
C MET A 397 12.39 -15.60 29.56
N ASN A 398 11.12 -15.22 29.75
CA ASN A 398 9.95 -16.09 29.49
C ASN A 398 9.81 -16.45 28.01
N TRP A 399 10.32 -15.59 27.13
CA TRP A 399 10.31 -15.81 25.68
C TRP A 399 10.96 -17.13 25.25
N ALA A 400 11.92 -17.65 26.06
CA ALA A 400 12.58 -18.93 25.76
C ALA A 400 11.60 -20.10 25.87
N ILE A 401 10.83 -20.17 26.94
CA ILE A 401 9.82 -21.23 27.12
C ILE A 401 8.60 -20.99 26.22
N GLU A 402 8.19 -19.75 26.03
CA GLU A 402 7.07 -19.39 25.13
C GLU A 402 7.37 -19.77 23.68
N GLY A 403 8.60 -19.57 23.22
CA GLY A 403 9.02 -19.82 21.85
C GLY A 403 9.52 -21.23 21.56
N TRP A 404 10.25 -21.84 22.53
CA TRP A 404 10.91 -23.14 22.35
C TRP A 404 10.28 -24.27 23.16
N GLY A 405 9.33 -23.95 24.03
CA GLY A 405 8.61 -24.94 24.86
C GLY A 405 9.53 -25.75 25.75
N LEU A 406 9.33 -27.06 25.81
CA LEU A 406 10.10 -27.98 26.62
C LEU A 406 11.60 -28.10 26.28
N ASN A 407 12.03 -27.54 25.13
CA ASN A 407 13.46 -27.53 24.77
C ASN A 407 14.24 -26.41 25.48
N ALA A 408 13.55 -25.53 26.23
CA ALA A 408 14.19 -24.40 26.90
C ALA A 408 13.98 -24.50 28.42
N VAL A 409 14.91 -25.11 29.09
CA VAL A 409 14.94 -25.21 30.58
C VAL A 409 15.99 -24.24 31.12
N ILE A 410 15.59 -23.33 31.99
CA ILE A 410 16.46 -22.52 32.82
C ILE A 410 16.51 -23.19 34.17
N TYR A 411 17.70 -23.57 34.63
CA TYR A 411 17.85 -24.28 35.89
C TYR A 411 17.62 -23.37 37.11
N GLU A 412 17.07 -23.90 38.18
CA GLU A 412 16.73 -23.12 39.35
C GLU A 412 17.97 -22.62 40.10
N GLY A 413 17.86 -21.42 40.71
CA GLY A 413 18.88 -20.85 41.59
C GLY A 413 18.87 -19.35 41.66
N ASN A 414 19.39 -18.80 42.76
CA ASN A 414 19.44 -17.36 42.97
C ASN A 414 20.26 -16.66 41.88
N GLY A 415 19.64 -15.68 41.21
CA GLY A 415 20.30 -14.86 40.20
C GLY A 415 20.61 -15.57 38.88
N VAL A 416 20.15 -16.82 38.63
CA VAL A 416 20.43 -17.57 37.40
C VAL A 416 19.84 -16.87 36.20
N VAL A 417 18.59 -16.40 36.24
CA VAL A 417 17.94 -15.69 35.18
C VAL A 417 18.69 -14.40 34.80
N GLN A 418 19.11 -13.60 35.79
CA GLN A 418 19.86 -12.37 35.58
C GLN A 418 21.24 -12.65 34.97
N LYS A 419 21.91 -13.71 35.43
CA LYS A 419 23.22 -14.12 34.92
C LYS A 419 23.14 -14.62 33.50
N LEU A 420 22.16 -15.49 33.22
CA LEU A 420 21.90 -16.02 31.87
C LEU A 420 21.55 -14.90 30.89
N ARG A 421 20.65 -13.97 31.27
CA ARG A 421 20.35 -12.79 30.49
C ARG A 421 21.59 -11.98 30.14
N ARG A 422 22.43 -11.65 31.13
CA ARG A 422 23.69 -10.91 30.93
C ARG A 422 24.61 -11.60 29.93
N ILE A 423 24.77 -12.92 30.06
CA ILE A 423 25.62 -13.72 29.15
C ILE A 423 25.08 -13.65 27.73
N ILE A 424 23.79 -13.92 27.54
CA ILE A 424 23.14 -13.87 26.21
C ILE A 424 23.22 -12.46 25.60
N GLN A 425 23.00 -11.42 26.40
CA GLN A 425 23.12 -10.04 25.97
C GLN A 425 24.56 -9.69 25.56
N SER A 426 25.56 -10.14 26.35
CA SER A 426 26.98 -9.89 26.02
C SER A 426 27.40 -10.60 24.74
N ALA A 427 26.94 -11.83 24.51
CA ALA A 427 27.19 -12.55 23.26
C ALA A 427 26.52 -11.82 22.07
N GLY A 428 25.28 -11.31 22.27
CA GLY A 428 24.56 -10.52 21.27
C GLY A 428 25.27 -9.23 20.87
N VAL A 429 25.97 -8.55 21.77
CA VAL A 429 26.76 -7.34 21.44
C VAL A 429 27.80 -7.64 20.37
N ALA A 430 28.41 -8.82 20.39
CA ALA A 430 29.40 -9.24 19.40
C ALA A 430 28.77 -9.80 18.11
N ALA A 431 27.60 -10.42 18.21
CA ALA A 431 26.97 -11.16 17.12
C ALA A 431 25.92 -10.35 16.35
N ALA A 432 25.14 -9.48 17.02
CA ALA A 432 23.95 -8.90 16.45
C ALA A 432 24.26 -7.84 15.36
N ILE A 433 23.56 -8.00 14.25
CA ILE A 433 23.54 -7.02 13.18
C ILE A 433 22.47 -5.97 13.50
N GLN A 434 22.81 -4.69 13.37
CA GLN A 434 21.85 -3.60 13.54
C GLN A 434 21.03 -3.45 12.24
N ARG A 435 19.70 -3.48 12.37
CA ARG A 435 18.78 -3.31 11.24
C ARG A 435 17.64 -2.37 11.60
N THR A 436 17.26 -1.51 10.66
CA THR A 436 16.06 -0.68 10.79
C THR A 436 14.92 -1.32 10.00
N MET A 437 13.78 -1.46 10.65
CA MET A 437 12.52 -1.90 10.07
C MET A 437 11.49 -0.78 10.18
N TYR A 438 10.81 -0.47 9.09
CA TYR A 438 9.76 0.55 9.06
C TYR A 438 8.38 -0.11 9.22
N SER A 439 7.57 0.38 10.16
CA SER A 439 6.22 -0.12 10.40
C SER A 439 5.13 0.79 9.84
N HIS A 440 5.47 1.62 8.87
CA HIS A 440 4.58 2.58 8.22
C HIS A 440 4.96 2.79 6.75
N THR A 441 4.06 3.43 6.00
CA THR A 441 4.30 3.86 4.61
C THR A 441 4.59 5.36 4.53
N GLY A 442 4.82 5.87 3.30
CA GLY A 442 4.95 7.30 3.01
C GLY A 442 6.37 7.83 3.14
N TRP A 443 6.49 9.16 3.06
CA TRP A 443 7.79 9.83 2.96
C TRP A 443 8.66 9.68 4.22
N ARG A 444 9.91 9.30 4.01
CA ARG A 444 10.94 9.17 5.04
C ARG A 444 12.31 9.54 4.44
N GLU A 445 13.18 10.10 5.25
CA GLU A 445 14.58 10.28 4.88
C GLU A 445 15.38 9.02 5.25
N ILE A 446 16.06 8.44 4.27
CA ILE A 446 16.90 7.25 4.41
C ILE A 446 18.28 7.60 3.81
N ASP A 447 19.32 7.54 4.62
CA ASP A 447 20.71 7.86 4.21
C ASP A 447 20.83 9.23 3.50
N GLY A 448 20.13 10.25 4.00
CA GLY A 448 20.11 11.61 3.45
C GLY A 448 19.33 11.77 2.13
N LYS A 449 18.53 10.78 1.74
CA LYS A 449 17.65 10.82 0.56
C LYS A 449 16.20 10.79 0.97
N VAL A 450 15.38 11.62 0.33
CA VAL A 450 13.93 11.56 0.48
C VAL A 450 13.38 10.35 -0.27
N CYS A 451 12.79 9.41 0.47
CA CYS A 451 12.26 8.16 -0.06
C CYS A 451 10.80 7.99 0.36
N PHE A 452 10.03 7.28 -0.44
CA PHE A 452 8.65 6.90 -0.15
C PHE A 452 8.57 5.42 0.19
N LEU A 453 8.21 5.10 1.43
CA LEU A 453 8.08 3.73 1.94
C LEU A 453 6.78 3.07 1.46
N HIS A 454 6.85 1.81 1.07
CA HIS A 454 5.71 0.95 0.72
C HIS A 454 5.97 -0.51 1.15
N GLY A 455 4.98 -1.37 1.11
CA GLY A 455 5.11 -2.75 1.58
C GLY A 455 6.13 -3.64 0.84
N GLY A 456 6.77 -3.13 -0.22
CA GLY A 456 7.82 -3.82 -0.99
C GLY A 456 9.21 -3.20 -0.83
N GLY A 457 9.33 -2.05 -0.10
CA GLY A 457 10.59 -1.32 0.01
C GLY A 457 10.39 0.19 0.02
N ALA A 458 11.23 0.93 -0.69
CA ALA A 458 11.12 2.38 -0.82
C ALA A 458 11.44 2.87 -2.24
N ILE A 459 10.95 4.05 -2.59
CA ILE A 459 11.20 4.72 -3.89
C ILE A 459 11.86 6.07 -3.63
N SER A 460 12.97 6.35 -4.30
CA SER A 460 13.62 7.66 -4.36
C SER A 460 13.50 8.27 -5.75
N ALA A 461 14.02 9.48 -5.93
CA ALA A 461 14.15 10.12 -7.25
C ALA A 461 14.97 9.27 -8.26
N ALA A 462 15.89 8.44 -7.78
CA ALA A 462 16.73 7.56 -8.61
C ALA A 462 16.12 6.16 -8.83
N GLY A 463 14.91 5.90 -8.34
CA GLY A 463 14.23 4.61 -8.39
C GLY A 463 14.20 3.90 -7.04
N ASP A 464 14.14 2.55 -7.08
CA ASP A 464 13.94 1.73 -5.90
C ASP A 464 15.11 1.80 -4.92
N VAL A 465 14.78 1.82 -3.64
CA VAL A 465 15.72 1.78 -2.51
C VAL A 465 15.33 0.60 -1.62
N GLU A 466 16.31 -0.19 -1.23
CA GLU A 466 16.07 -1.28 -0.30
C GLU A 466 15.69 -0.72 1.09
N ALA A 467 14.54 -1.10 1.57
CA ALA A 467 14.05 -0.80 2.91
C ALA A 467 13.22 -1.97 3.42
N ASP A 468 13.43 -2.33 4.69
CA ASP A 468 12.63 -3.37 5.34
C ASP A 468 11.34 -2.73 5.87
N VAL A 469 10.24 -2.92 5.17
CA VAL A 469 8.92 -2.37 5.53
C VAL A 469 7.99 -3.53 5.88
N GLN A 470 7.51 -3.56 7.11
CA GLN A 470 6.55 -4.56 7.60
C GLN A 470 5.29 -3.87 8.12
N LEU A 471 4.16 -4.13 7.47
CA LEU A 471 2.89 -3.49 7.76
C LEU A 471 1.90 -4.50 8.38
N ASP A 472 1.30 -4.10 9.49
CA ASP A 472 0.24 -4.86 10.17
C ASP A 472 -1.10 -4.81 9.41
N PHE A 473 -2.12 -5.53 9.89
CA PHE A 473 -3.52 -5.50 9.41
C PHE A 473 -3.69 -5.84 7.93
N ARG A 474 -2.83 -6.70 7.37
CA ARG A 474 -2.82 -7.06 5.94
C ARG A 474 -2.62 -5.86 5.00
N LEU A 475 -1.98 -4.79 5.50
CA LEU A 475 -1.66 -3.60 4.70
C LEU A 475 -0.44 -3.81 3.79
N GLY A 476 0.24 -4.94 3.86
CA GLY A 476 1.36 -5.29 2.98
C GLY A 476 1.02 -5.31 1.49
N ARG A 477 -0.29 -5.30 1.12
CA ARG A 477 -0.75 -5.12 -0.27
C ARG A 477 -0.46 -3.73 -0.85
N TYR A 478 -0.23 -2.71 -0.01
CA TYR A 478 0.19 -1.38 -0.45
C TYR A 478 1.66 -1.43 -0.91
N ARG A 479 1.85 -1.87 -2.15
CA ARG A 479 3.16 -2.09 -2.77
C ARG A 479 3.25 -1.33 -4.08
N LEU A 480 4.37 -0.68 -4.29
CA LEU A 480 4.67 0.09 -5.50
C LEU A 480 5.80 -0.60 -6.29
N ASP A 481 5.63 -1.89 -6.55
CA ASP A 481 6.62 -2.71 -7.26
C ASP A 481 6.66 -2.39 -8.77
N GLY A 482 5.66 -1.65 -9.27
CA GLY A 482 5.54 -1.27 -10.66
C GLY A 482 5.01 -2.39 -11.56
N LEU A 483 5.44 -2.38 -12.82
CA LEU A 483 5.06 -3.38 -13.79
C LEU A 483 5.59 -4.77 -13.40
N ARG A 484 4.71 -5.76 -13.51
CA ARG A 484 5.09 -7.17 -13.39
C ARG A 484 5.75 -7.64 -14.69
N GLU A 485 6.65 -8.62 -14.58
CA GLU A 485 7.21 -9.31 -15.73
C GLU A 485 6.07 -9.89 -16.57
N GLY A 486 5.98 -9.46 -17.82
CA GLY A 486 4.95 -9.87 -18.76
C GLY A 486 5.43 -9.65 -20.20
N GLU A 487 4.79 -10.36 -21.14
CA GLU A 487 5.17 -10.43 -22.56
C GLU A 487 5.34 -9.03 -23.23
N TRP A 488 4.57 -8.05 -22.78
CA TRP A 488 4.62 -6.69 -23.34
C TRP A 488 5.77 -5.83 -22.76
N LEU A 489 6.20 -6.06 -21.52
CA LEU A 489 7.34 -5.37 -20.93
C LEU A 489 8.65 -5.85 -21.55
N GLU A 490 8.75 -7.15 -21.84
CA GLU A 490 9.89 -7.74 -22.55
C GLU A 490 10.01 -7.20 -23.98
N THR A 491 8.86 -6.91 -24.62
CA THR A 491 8.81 -6.47 -26.03
C THR A 491 9.08 -4.98 -26.18
N MET A 492 8.62 -4.12 -25.25
CA MET A 492 8.71 -2.64 -25.40
C MET A 492 9.82 -1.98 -24.58
N GLY A 493 10.23 -2.58 -23.47
CA GLY A 493 11.10 -1.92 -22.50
C GLY A 493 10.34 -0.92 -21.60
N ARG A 494 10.86 -0.68 -20.41
CA ARG A 494 10.19 0.08 -19.34
C ARG A 494 9.93 1.55 -19.68
N GLU A 495 10.87 2.19 -20.38
CA GLU A 495 10.72 3.60 -20.79
C GLU A 495 9.56 3.84 -21.77
N LYS A 496 9.32 2.91 -22.69
CA LYS A 496 8.19 2.99 -23.63
C LYS A 496 6.86 2.55 -22.99
N ALA A 497 6.89 1.81 -21.90
CA ALA A 497 5.72 1.38 -21.17
C ALA A 497 5.10 2.51 -20.33
N LEU A 498 5.87 3.48 -19.86
CA LEU A 498 5.40 4.55 -18.97
C LEU A 498 4.24 5.37 -19.54
N PRO A 499 4.28 5.88 -20.79
CA PRO A 499 3.14 6.60 -21.36
C PRO A 499 1.86 5.77 -21.44
N LEU A 500 1.97 4.47 -21.69
CA LEU A 500 0.82 3.54 -21.69
C LEU A 500 0.23 3.36 -20.29
N CYS A 501 1.07 3.28 -19.25
CA CYS A 501 0.66 3.21 -17.86
C CYS A 501 -0.05 4.50 -17.43
N GLN A 502 0.47 5.64 -17.82
CA GLN A 502 -0.17 6.95 -17.59
C GLN A 502 -1.49 7.07 -18.35
N SER A 503 -1.56 6.60 -19.62
CA SER A 503 -2.79 6.53 -20.40
C SER A 503 -3.86 5.69 -19.70
N ALA A 504 -3.50 4.57 -19.08
CA ALA A 504 -4.44 3.77 -18.29
C ALA A 504 -5.06 4.55 -17.14
N THR A 505 -4.31 5.46 -16.49
CA THR A 505 -4.83 6.36 -15.45
C THR A 505 -5.84 7.36 -16.04
N LEU A 506 -5.57 7.97 -17.20
CA LEU A 506 -6.50 8.88 -17.87
C LEU A 506 -7.78 8.15 -18.33
N ARG A 507 -7.64 6.98 -18.93
CA ARG A 507 -8.74 6.12 -19.33
C ARG A 507 -9.63 5.69 -18.14
N LEU A 508 -9.02 5.46 -16.98
CA LEU A 508 -9.75 5.16 -15.74
C LEU A 508 -10.64 6.34 -15.30
N MET A 509 -10.18 7.58 -15.48
CA MET A 509 -11.02 8.76 -15.18
C MET A 509 -12.24 8.83 -16.08
N ASP A 510 -12.11 8.43 -17.34
CA ASP A 510 -13.17 8.54 -18.34
C ASP A 510 -14.14 7.35 -18.36
N VAL A 511 -13.66 6.14 -18.11
CA VAL A 511 -14.46 4.91 -18.21
C VAL A 511 -15.71 4.92 -17.32
N ALA A 512 -15.63 5.53 -16.14
CA ALA A 512 -16.74 5.67 -15.20
C ALA A 512 -17.45 7.03 -15.30
N THR A 513 -17.22 7.80 -16.35
CA THR A 513 -17.51 9.23 -16.53
C THR A 513 -16.60 10.13 -15.68
N LEU A 514 -16.25 11.32 -16.24
CA LEU A 514 -15.36 12.26 -15.56
C LEU A 514 -15.89 12.70 -14.18
N ARG A 515 -17.22 12.79 -14.01
CA ARG A 515 -17.84 13.13 -12.72
C ARG A 515 -17.53 12.12 -11.60
N VAL A 516 -17.27 10.88 -11.96
CA VAL A 516 -16.92 9.80 -11.02
C VAL A 516 -15.40 9.63 -10.94
N GLY A 517 -14.74 9.51 -12.09
CA GLY A 517 -13.32 9.17 -12.17
C GLY A 517 -12.38 10.27 -11.68
N VAL A 518 -12.64 11.52 -12.07
CA VAL A 518 -11.77 12.65 -11.73
C VAL A 518 -11.63 12.87 -10.23
N PRO A 519 -12.70 12.95 -9.43
CA PRO A 519 -12.54 13.15 -7.99
C PRO A 519 -11.88 11.95 -7.29
N ILE A 520 -12.10 10.72 -7.75
CA ILE A 520 -11.45 9.53 -7.20
C ILE A 520 -9.95 9.59 -7.49
N VAL A 521 -9.56 9.70 -8.77
CA VAL A 521 -8.15 9.69 -9.17
C VAL A 521 -7.41 10.92 -8.62
N GLY A 522 -8.01 12.12 -8.70
CA GLY A 522 -7.43 13.33 -8.14
C GLY A 522 -7.14 13.20 -6.64
N TYR A 523 -8.03 12.57 -5.88
CA TYR A 523 -7.83 12.32 -4.47
C TYR A 523 -6.72 11.28 -4.20
N LEU A 524 -6.56 10.27 -5.06
CA LEU A 524 -5.47 9.31 -4.95
C LEU A 524 -4.11 9.98 -5.22
N PHE A 525 -4.02 10.85 -6.24
CA PHE A 525 -2.80 11.59 -6.54
C PHE A 525 -2.49 12.71 -5.53
N LEU A 526 -3.48 13.15 -4.75
CA LEU A 526 -3.30 14.04 -3.61
C LEU A 526 -2.58 13.33 -2.44
N ALA A 527 -2.76 12.02 -2.26
CA ALA A 527 -2.28 11.32 -1.07
C ALA A 527 -0.76 11.47 -0.84
N PRO A 528 0.13 11.25 -1.82
CA PRO A 528 1.56 11.46 -1.66
C PRO A 528 1.96 12.92 -1.39
N LEU A 529 1.10 13.90 -1.69
CA LEU A 529 1.37 15.32 -1.45
C LEU A 529 1.15 15.75 0.01
N THR A 530 0.43 14.95 0.79
CA THR A 530 -0.01 15.32 2.14
C THR A 530 1.15 15.61 3.09
N HIS A 531 2.27 14.92 2.96
CA HIS A 531 3.49 15.18 3.71
C HIS A 531 4.02 16.61 3.49
N PHE A 532 4.10 17.03 2.22
CA PHE A 532 4.63 18.35 1.85
C PHE A 532 3.64 19.47 2.19
N LEU A 533 2.35 19.23 2.04
CA LEU A 533 1.28 20.14 2.45
C LEU A 533 1.31 20.40 3.96
N ARG A 534 1.54 19.38 4.78
CA ARG A 534 1.67 19.55 6.24
C ARG A 534 2.86 20.43 6.62
N LYS A 535 3.96 20.42 5.86
CA LYS A 535 5.13 21.29 6.11
C LYS A 535 4.80 22.78 5.98
N VAL A 536 3.75 23.14 5.23
CA VAL A 536 3.26 24.53 5.06
C VAL A 536 1.94 24.76 5.81
N GLY A 537 1.63 23.92 6.80
CA GLY A 537 0.45 24.09 7.65
C GLY A 537 -0.88 23.76 6.97
N ARG A 538 -0.88 23.11 5.81
CA ARG A 538 -2.08 22.69 5.10
C ARG A 538 -2.37 21.22 5.36
N LYS A 539 -3.64 20.91 5.63
CA LYS A 539 -4.12 19.55 5.82
C LYS A 539 -5.38 19.36 4.97
N PRO A 540 -5.40 18.38 4.05
CA PRO A 540 -6.64 18.03 3.35
C PRO A 540 -7.73 17.64 4.35
N SER A 541 -8.83 18.37 4.33
CA SER A 541 -9.95 18.19 5.24
C SER A 541 -11.20 17.73 4.50
N VAL A 542 -11.06 16.75 3.64
CA VAL A 542 -12.10 16.16 2.81
C VAL A 542 -11.97 14.65 2.78
N VAL A 543 -13.11 13.96 2.76
CA VAL A 543 -13.22 12.50 2.54
C VAL A 543 -14.18 12.29 1.38
N PRO A 544 -13.75 11.74 0.24
CA PRO A 544 -14.64 11.34 -0.83
C PRO A 544 -15.56 10.19 -0.38
N PHE A 545 -16.84 10.33 -0.67
CA PHE A 545 -17.86 9.34 -0.40
C PHE A 545 -18.56 8.95 -1.70
N VAL A 546 -18.30 7.72 -2.17
CA VAL A 546 -18.91 7.18 -3.40
C VAL A 546 -20.26 6.54 -3.04
N ARG A 547 -21.34 7.22 -3.41
CA ARG A 547 -22.70 6.83 -3.08
C ARG A 547 -23.41 6.18 -4.26
N GLY A 548 -24.19 5.13 -4.00
CA GLY A 548 -25.06 4.49 -5.00
C GLY A 548 -25.70 3.23 -4.44
N THR A 549 -26.75 2.73 -5.02
CA THR A 549 -27.40 1.47 -4.60
C THR A 549 -26.52 0.25 -4.87
N THR A 550 -26.85 -0.88 -4.25
CA THR A 550 -26.16 -2.16 -4.48
C THR A 550 -26.14 -2.50 -5.98
N GLY A 551 -25.01 -2.98 -6.48
CA GLY A 551 -24.84 -3.37 -7.89
C GLY A 551 -24.44 -2.25 -8.85
N MET A 552 -24.31 -1.00 -8.42
CA MET A 552 -23.88 0.13 -9.29
C MET A 552 -22.36 0.21 -9.50
N GLY A 553 -21.56 -0.65 -8.90
CA GLY A 553 -20.10 -0.69 -9.11
C GLY A 553 -19.29 0.26 -8.24
N LYS A 554 -19.82 0.75 -7.11
CA LYS A 554 -19.09 1.60 -6.14
C LYS A 554 -17.72 1.02 -5.78
N THR A 555 -17.75 -0.17 -5.19
CA THR A 555 -16.55 -0.87 -4.75
C THR A 555 -15.64 -1.19 -5.95
N SER A 556 -16.21 -1.60 -7.09
CA SER A 556 -15.45 -1.98 -8.29
C SER A 556 -14.59 -0.83 -8.81
N ILE A 557 -15.16 0.38 -8.96
CA ILE A 557 -14.41 1.52 -9.52
C ILE A 557 -13.35 2.04 -8.54
N VAL A 558 -13.68 2.11 -7.23
CA VAL A 558 -12.71 2.54 -6.22
C VAL A 558 -11.59 1.53 -6.09
N THR A 559 -11.90 0.22 -6.08
CA THR A 559 -10.90 -0.84 -5.97
C THR A 559 -9.99 -0.87 -7.19
N LEU A 560 -10.56 -0.69 -8.41
CA LEU A 560 -9.75 -0.55 -9.62
C LEU A 560 -8.79 0.63 -9.49
N ALA A 561 -9.25 1.79 -9.03
CA ALA A 561 -8.42 2.96 -8.82
C ALA A 561 -7.35 2.75 -7.74
N MET A 562 -7.65 2.01 -6.66
CA MET A 562 -6.69 1.67 -5.60
C MET A 562 -5.51 0.83 -6.10
N ASN A 563 -5.60 0.18 -7.27
CA ASN A 563 -4.46 -0.52 -7.87
C ASN A 563 -3.30 0.42 -8.28
N HIS A 564 -3.45 1.73 -8.16
CA HIS A 564 -2.32 2.65 -8.15
C HIS A 564 -1.34 2.40 -7.00
N PHE A 565 -1.81 1.87 -5.88
CA PHE A 565 -1.00 1.59 -4.69
C PHE A 565 -0.72 0.12 -4.42
N GLY A 566 -1.11 -0.76 -5.33
CA GLY A 566 -0.90 -2.21 -5.27
C GLY A 566 -1.59 -2.87 -6.46
N TYR A 567 -1.46 -4.16 -6.61
CA TYR A 567 -2.08 -4.90 -7.72
C TYR A 567 -3.01 -6.02 -7.25
N ASP A 568 -3.24 -6.11 -5.94
CA ASP A 568 -4.10 -7.11 -5.30
C ASP A 568 -5.40 -6.50 -4.73
N PHE A 569 -5.73 -5.26 -5.12
CA PHE A 569 -7.02 -4.69 -4.80
C PHE A 569 -8.09 -5.28 -5.74
N ARG A 570 -8.97 -6.10 -5.19
CA ARG A 570 -10.07 -6.77 -5.90
C ARG A 570 -11.39 -6.36 -5.28
N PHE A 571 -12.46 -6.36 -6.09
CA PHE A 571 -13.79 -6.05 -5.58
C PHE A 571 -14.39 -7.21 -4.76
N GLU A 572 -13.94 -8.45 -5.00
CA GLU A 572 -14.32 -9.62 -4.20
C GLU A 572 -13.28 -9.83 -3.10
N GLY A 573 -13.65 -9.57 -1.87
CA GLY A 573 -12.83 -9.97 -0.73
C GLY A 573 -12.52 -8.91 0.29
N ASP A 574 -11.44 -9.11 0.97
CA ASP A 574 -10.99 -8.47 2.17
C ASP A 574 -10.48 -7.05 1.90
N GLN A 575 -11.37 -6.06 1.94
CA GLN A 575 -10.97 -4.67 1.79
C GLN A 575 -10.13 -4.22 3.00
N PRO A 576 -9.19 -3.27 2.81
CA PRO A 576 -8.31 -2.85 3.90
C PRO A 576 -9.05 -2.19 5.07
N GLY A 577 -10.20 -1.59 4.83
CA GLY A 577 -11.07 -1.01 5.85
C GLY A 577 -12.54 -1.36 5.63
N SER A 578 -13.28 -1.52 6.73
CA SER A 578 -14.72 -1.82 6.72
C SER A 578 -15.44 -1.09 7.84
N PHE A 579 -16.71 -0.72 7.64
CA PHE A 579 -17.56 -0.17 8.71
C PHE A 579 -17.93 -1.19 9.80
N ASN A 580 -17.39 -2.40 9.73
CA ASN A 580 -17.45 -3.38 10.82
C ASN A 580 -16.16 -3.39 11.68
N ASP A 581 -15.15 -2.61 11.33
CA ASP A 581 -13.93 -2.49 12.11
C ASP A 581 -14.16 -1.72 13.42
N SER A 582 -13.30 -1.95 14.40
CA SER A 582 -13.29 -1.12 15.61
C SER A 582 -12.62 0.23 15.33
N ILE A 583 -12.99 1.26 16.09
CA ILE A 583 -12.37 2.59 16.02
C ILE A 583 -10.85 2.49 16.22
N ALA A 584 -10.40 1.63 17.14
CA ALA A 584 -8.97 1.41 17.42
C ALA A 584 -8.23 0.80 16.23
N SER A 585 -8.85 -0.13 15.51
CA SER A 585 -8.31 -0.70 14.27
C SER A 585 -8.17 0.37 13.18
N MET A 586 -9.18 1.23 13.01
CA MET A 586 -9.14 2.33 12.04
C MET A 586 -8.06 3.37 12.38
N GLU A 587 -7.95 3.77 13.66
CA GLU A 587 -6.85 4.66 14.11
C GLU A 587 -5.49 4.08 13.70
N ARG A 588 -5.27 2.79 13.98
CA ARG A 588 -4.00 2.14 13.68
C ARG A 588 -3.74 2.03 12.18
N LYS A 589 -4.75 1.67 11.38
CA LYS A 589 -4.64 1.60 9.92
C LYS A 589 -4.32 2.97 9.30
N LEU A 590 -5.03 4.03 9.70
CA LEU A 590 -4.79 5.40 9.23
C LEU A 590 -3.45 5.97 9.69
N PHE A 591 -2.91 5.48 10.81
CA PHE A 591 -1.57 5.83 11.28
C PHE A 591 -0.48 5.14 10.44
N ILE A 592 -0.63 3.84 10.17
CA ILE A 592 0.32 3.03 9.40
C ILE A 592 0.39 3.50 7.94
N LEU A 593 -0.77 3.75 7.32
CA LEU A 593 -0.87 4.21 5.93
C LEU A 593 -0.58 5.72 5.80
N LYS A 594 0.57 6.14 6.27
CA LYS A 594 1.02 7.52 6.12
C LYS A 594 1.17 7.86 4.63
N ASP A 595 0.61 9.01 4.23
CA ASP A 595 0.65 9.55 2.87
C ASP A 595 0.04 8.62 1.78
N LEU A 596 -0.84 7.72 2.19
CA LEU A 596 -1.61 6.79 1.36
C LEU A 596 -3.10 6.85 1.70
N PRO A 597 -3.99 6.48 0.77
CA PRO A 597 -5.43 6.41 1.02
C PRO A 597 -5.83 5.06 1.63
N LEU A 598 -6.73 5.06 2.61
CA LEU A 598 -7.42 3.87 3.11
C LEU A 598 -8.80 3.80 2.47
N LEU A 599 -9.13 2.70 1.78
CA LEU A 599 -10.50 2.42 1.37
C LEU A 599 -11.29 1.85 2.56
N VAL A 600 -12.43 2.46 2.88
CA VAL A 600 -13.42 1.95 3.85
C VAL A 600 -14.72 1.67 3.11
N ASP A 601 -15.06 0.40 3.01
CA ASP A 601 -16.11 -0.09 2.11
C ASP A 601 -17.42 -0.41 2.84
N ASP A 602 -18.54 -0.25 2.11
CA ASP A 602 -19.88 -0.75 2.40
C ASP A 602 -20.60 -0.09 3.60
N TYR A 603 -20.69 1.26 3.60
CA TYR A 603 -21.61 1.94 4.52
C TYR A 603 -23.04 1.73 4.05
N LYS A 604 -23.82 1.01 4.88
CA LYS A 604 -25.25 0.76 4.63
C LYS A 604 -26.04 0.71 5.93
N THR A 605 -27.31 1.02 5.83
CA THR A 605 -28.25 0.91 6.94
C THR A 605 -28.46 -0.56 7.32
N VAL A 606 -28.47 -0.83 8.61
CA VAL A 606 -28.78 -2.16 9.19
C VAL A 606 -29.97 -2.05 10.13
N ALA A 607 -30.78 -3.11 10.19
CA ALA A 607 -32.00 -3.12 11.00
C ALA A 607 -31.73 -3.08 12.52
N ASP A 608 -30.58 -3.57 12.97
CA ASP A 608 -30.17 -3.53 14.38
C ASP A 608 -29.71 -2.12 14.76
N ALA A 609 -30.44 -1.48 15.68
CA ALA A 609 -30.19 -0.10 16.11
C ALA A 609 -28.82 0.07 16.80
N ARG A 610 -28.29 -0.96 17.49
CA ARG A 610 -26.98 -0.90 18.16
C ARG A 610 -25.86 -0.95 17.12
N GLN A 611 -25.98 -1.85 16.15
CA GLN A 611 -25.01 -1.93 15.05
C GLN A 611 -25.03 -0.65 14.21
N MET A 612 -26.20 -0.09 13.94
CA MET A 612 -26.32 1.16 13.21
C MET A 612 -25.69 2.33 13.96
N SER A 613 -25.92 2.43 15.27
CA SER A 613 -25.27 3.44 16.12
C SER A 613 -23.75 3.30 16.14
N ALA A 614 -23.24 2.06 16.20
CA ALA A 614 -21.79 1.80 16.15
C ALA A 614 -21.19 2.20 14.80
N ARG A 615 -21.86 1.91 13.66
CA ARG A 615 -21.41 2.32 12.32
C ARG A 615 -21.37 3.83 12.16
N ARG A 616 -22.39 4.55 12.64
CA ARG A 616 -22.42 6.02 12.64
C ARG A 616 -21.29 6.60 13.47
N ALA A 617 -21.08 6.06 14.67
CA ALA A 617 -20.00 6.51 15.53
C ALA A 617 -18.61 6.26 14.90
N LEU A 618 -18.42 5.12 14.23
CA LEU A 618 -17.18 4.81 13.53
C LEU A 618 -16.95 5.79 12.38
N GLU A 619 -17.96 6.02 11.55
CA GLU A 619 -17.90 6.95 10.41
C GLU A 619 -17.59 8.38 10.86
N GLU A 620 -18.29 8.90 11.88
CA GLU A 620 -18.01 10.20 12.47
C GLU A 620 -16.57 10.32 12.98
N ASN A 621 -16.08 9.27 13.66
CA ASN A 621 -14.69 9.25 14.13
C ASN A 621 -13.69 9.25 12.97
N ILE A 622 -13.91 8.45 11.90
CA ILE A 622 -13.04 8.43 10.72
C ILE A 622 -12.95 9.83 10.10
N ILE A 623 -14.09 10.47 9.85
CA ILE A 623 -14.13 11.83 9.28
C ILE A 623 -13.34 12.80 10.17
N ARG A 624 -13.56 12.79 11.48
CA ARG A 624 -12.88 13.69 12.41
C ARG A 624 -11.39 13.40 12.54
N MET A 625 -10.98 12.14 12.52
CA MET A 625 -9.56 11.75 12.53
C MET A 625 -8.85 12.28 11.27
N VAL A 626 -9.43 12.07 10.11
CA VAL A 626 -8.84 12.47 8.82
C VAL A 626 -8.87 13.98 8.65
N CYS A 627 -10.03 14.63 8.86
CA CYS A 627 -10.23 16.05 8.57
C CYS A 627 -9.71 16.96 9.69
N ASP A 628 -10.05 16.67 10.94
CA ASP A 628 -9.75 17.56 12.08
C ASP A 628 -8.49 17.13 12.86
N GLY A 629 -7.95 15.93 12.60
CA GLY A 629 -6.82 15.38 13.35
C GLY A 629 -7.19 14.96 14.77
N LEU A 630 -8.45 14.55 14.99
CA LEU A 630 -8.89 14.05 16.28
C LEU A 630 -8.00 12.91 16.73
N LYS A 631 -7.49 13.03 17.97
CA LYS A 631 -6.70 12.00 18.64
C LYS A 631 -7.48 11.48 19.83
N ARG A 632 -7.38 10.17 20.07
CA ARG A 632 -7.92 9.58 21.29
C ARG A 632 -6.78 9.30 22.25
N SER A 633 -6.66 10.14 23.28
CA SER A 633 -5.72 9.85 24.36
C SER A 633 -6.19 8.64 25.16
N ARG A 634 -5.29 7.70 25.37
CA ARG A 634 -5.52 6.49 26.17
C ARG A 634 -4.56 6.47 27.34
N ILE A 635 -5.07 5.99 28.46
CA ILE A 635 -4.30 5.78 29.68
C ILE A 635 -4.24 4.26 29.92
N SER A 636 -3.05 3.72 30.15
CA SER A 636 -2.87 2.32 30.54
C SER A 636 -3.30 2.09 31.98
N ALA A 637 -3.40 0.81 32.38
CA ALA A 637 -3.82 0.44 33.73
C ALA A 637 -2.87 0.99 34.83
N ASP A 638 -1.62 1.29 34.49
CA ASP A 638 -0.63 1.91 35.36
C ASP A 638 -0.63 3.45 35.34
N MET A 639 -1.69 4.07 34.79
CA MET A 639 -1.88 5.52 34.67
C MET A 639 -0.85 6.23 33.74
N THR A 640 -0.13 5.48 32.92
CA THR A 640 0.77 6.08 31.92
C THR A 640 0.01 6.39 30.62
N ALA A 641 0.34 7.50 29.97
CA ALA A 641 -0.23 7.85 28.67
C ALA A 641 0.24 6.83 27.62
N GLN A 642 -0.70 6.20 26.94
CA GLN A 642 -0.40 5.35 25.79
C GLN A 642 -0.08 6.21 24.56
N HIS A 643 0.63 5.60 23.60
CA HIS A 643 0.97 6.27 22.35
C HIS A 643 -0.29 6.63 21.56
N ASP A 644 -0.35 7.89 21.15
CA ASP A 644 -1.38 8.40 20.26
C ASP A 644 -1.11 7.96 18.82
N TYR A 645 -2.16 7.59 18.09
CA TYR A 645 -2.10 7.22 16.68
C TYR A 645 -2.85 8.23 15.82
N PRO A 646 -2.27 9.42 15.51
CA PRO A 646 -2.91 10.40 14.65
C PRO A 646 -3.07 9.86 13.23
N ALA A 647 -4.20 10.16 12.58
CA ALA A 647 -4.38 9.82 11.17
C ALA A 647 -3.35 10.56 10.31
N ARG A 648 -2.51 9.81 9.59
CA ARG A 648 -1.46 10.31 8.69
C ARG A 648 -1.77 10.03 7.23
N GLY A 649 -2.70 9.11 6.97
CA GLY A 649 -3.24 8.80 5.66
C GLY A 649 -4.50 9.57 5.33
N LEU A 650 -4.97 9.41 4.10
CA LEU A 650 -6.27 9.85 3.63
C LEU A 650 -7.28 8.69 3.72
N CYS A 651 -8.56 8.98 3.44
CA CYS A 651 -9.61 7.97 3.45
C CYS A 651 -10.59 8.21 2.30
N ILE A 652 -10.98 7.15 1.60
CA ILE A 652 -12.07 7.14 0.63
C ILE A 652 -13.12 6.14 1.11
N GLN A 653 -14.40 6.52 1.03
CA GLN A 653 -15.50 5.71 1.54
C GLN A 653 -16.48 5.34 0.43
N THR A 654 -17.15 4.19 0.58
CA THR A 654 -18.27 3.80 -0.29
C THR A 654 -19.49 3.48 0.54
N GLY A 655 -20.67 3.74 0.02
CA GLY A 655 -21.90 3.43 0.73
C GLY A 655 -23.18 3.60 -0.11
N GLU A 656 -24.30 3.11 0.41
CA GLU A 656 -25.61 3.25 -0.24
C GLU A 656 -26.29 4.55 0.15
N GLU A 657 -26.10 4.99 1.38
CA GLU A 657 -26.72 6.18 1.96
C GLU A 657 -25.68 7.07 2.61
N LEU A 658 -25.98 8.36 2.66
CA LEU A 658 -25.17 9.28 3.46
C LEU A 658 -25.52 9.08 4.95
N PRO A 659 -24.58 9.29 5.86
CA PRO A 659 -24.84 9.23 7.30
C PRO A 659 -25.83 10.33 7.71
N SER A 660 -27.11 10.02 7.72
CA SER A 660 -28.21 10.98 7.80
C SER A 660 -28.40 11.69 9.15
N GLU A 661 -27.76 11.20 10.22
CA GLU A 661 -27.89 11.77 11.58
C GLU A 661 -26.63 12.44 12.12
N THR A 662 -25.52 12.35 11.40
CA THR A 662 -24.31 13.11 11.72
C THR A 662 -24.54 14.53 11.23
N GLY A 663 -24.80 15.49 12.11
CA GLY A 663 -25.22 16.86 11.80
C GLY A 663 -24.44 17.51 10.65
N ASP A 664 -24.95 18.59 10.09
CA ASP A 664 -24.46 19.37 8.92
C ASP A 664 -22.91 19.51 8.84
N SER A 665 -22.26 19.53 10.00
CA SER A 665 -20.81 19.67 10.13
C SER A 665 -20.01 18.48 9.57
N ASN A 666 -20.52 17.24 9.61
CA ASN A 666 -19.79 16.05 9.12
C ASN A 666 -20.04 15.87 7.61
N ILE A 667 -21.28 16.10 7.14
CA ILE A 667 -21.59 16.06 5.70
C ILE A 667 -20.76 17.12 4.96
N ALA A 668 -20.52 18.27 5.56
CA ALA A 668 -19.67 19.32 4.99
C ALA A 668 -18.17 18.93 4.82
N ARG A 669 -17.73 17.83 5.42
CA ARG A 669 -16.37 17.26 5.25
C ARG A 669 -16.31 16.15 4.19
N LEU A 670 -17.46 15.66 3.75
CA LEU A 670 -17.56 14.70 2.67
C LEU A 670 -17.58 15.42 1.32
N TYR A 671 -16.93 14.82 0.36
CA TYR A 671 -17.13 15.13 -1.06
C TYR A 671 -17.93 13.98 -1.68
N VAL A 672 -19.18 14.21 -1.96
CA VAL A 672 -20.14 13.16 -2.39
C VAL A 672 -20.03 12.94 -3.90
N ILE A 673 -19.83 11.69 -4.30
CA ILE A 673 -19.78 11.22 -5.68
C ILE A 673 -20.99 10.30 -5.87
N ASN A 674 -22.06 10.82 -6.47
CA ASN A 674 -23.27 10.03 -6.73
C ASN A 674 -23.11 9.18 -7.98
N LEU A 675 -23.29 7.87 -7.86
CA LEU A 675 -23.35 6.96 -8.99
C LEU A 675 -24.79 6.86 -9.51
N ALA A 676 -24.98 7.09 -10.80
CA ALA A 676 -26.18 6.75 -11.54
C ALA A 676 -26.03 5.40 -12.25
N ALA A 677 -27.14 4.79 -12.62
CA ALA A 677 -27.12 3.55 -13.41
C ALA A 677 -26.32 3.76 -14.71
N GLY A 678 -25.42 2.82 -15.01
CA GLY A 678 -24.54 2.89 -16.18
C GLY A 678 -23.32 3.82 -16.08
N ASN A 679 -23.12 4.55 -14.96
CA ASN A 679 -21.87 5.32 -14.78
C ASN A 679 -20.66 4.39 -14.77
N VAL A 680 -20.72 3.30 -14.02
CA VAL A 680 -19.67 2.27 -14.01
C VAL A 680 -20.09 1.13 -14.96
N PRO A 681 -19.31 0.82 -16.01
CA PRO A 681 -19.70 -0.15 -17.02
C PRO A 681 -19.44 -1.59 -16.56
N LEU A 682 -20.25 -2.06 -15.62
CA LEU A 682 -20.23 -3.45 -15.17
C LEU A 682 -20.75 -4.41 -16.26
N PRO A 683 -20.40 -5.70 -16.26
CA PRO A 683 -20.96 -6.69 -17.19
C PRO A 683 -22.49 -6.71 -17.22
N THR A 684 -23.12 -6.52 -16.04
CA THR A 684 -24.57 -6.52 -15.82
C THR A 684 -25.24 -5.16 -16.03
N SER A 685 -24.47 -4.08 -16.22
CA SER A 685 -25.03 -2.73 -16.42
C SER A 685 -25.57 -2.53 -17.84
N GLU A 686 -26.35 -1.48 -18.06
CA GLU A 686 -26.83 -1.06 -19.38
C GLU A 686 -25.80 -0.25 -20.20
N ALA A 687 -24.56 -0.17 -19.72
CA ALA A 687 -23.51 0.58 -20.42
C ALA A 687 -23.19 -0.03 -21.80
N ALA A 688 -22.73 0.80 -22.74
CA ALA A 688 -22.33 0.40 -24.07
C ALA A 688 -21.24 -0.70 -24.04
N PRO A 689 -21.27 -1.64 -25.00
CA PRO A 689 -20.30 -2.75 -25.07
C PRO A 689 -18.84 -2.28 -25.06
N GLU A 690 -18.55 -1.17 -25.73
CA GLU A 690 -17.20 -0.58 -25.82
C GLU A 690 -16.69 -0.16 -24.45
N ARG A 691 -17.54 0.48 -23.64
CA ARG A 691 -17.18 0.88 -22.26
C ARG A 691 -16.99 -0.31 -21.34
N LYS A 692 -17.75 -1.39 -21.52
CA LYS A 692 -17.57 -2.65 -20.79
C LYS A 692 -16.24 -3.31 -21.15
N ALA A 693 -15.90 -3.35 -22.43
CA ALA A 693 -14.62 -3.85 -22.92
C ALA A 693 -13.45 -3.02 -22.36
N GLU A 694 -13.60 -1.70 -22.34
CA GLU A 694 -12.63 -0.78 -21.77
C GLU A 694 -12.41 -1.03 -20.26
N MET A 695 -13.47 -1.25 -19.49
CA MET A 695 -13.38 -1.58 -18.08
C MET A 695 -12.66 -2.93 -17.82
N GLN A 696 -12.92 -3.92 -18.68
CA GLN A 696 -12.22 -5.22 -18.63
C GLN A 696 -10.73 -5.08 -18.93
N GLU A 697 -10.40 -4.27 -19.94
CA GLU A 697 -9.02 -3.99 -20.30
C GLU A 697 -8.28 -3.23 -19.18
N LEU A 698 -8.93 -2.27 -18.54
CA LEU A 698 -8.34 -1.58 -17.39
C LEU A 698 -8.09 -2.51 -16.20
N TRP A 699 -8.98 -3.47 -15.93
CA TRP A 699 -8.73 -4.51 -14.92
C TRP A 699 -7.54 -5.40 -15.29
N ARG A 700 -7.37 -5.74 -16.57
CA ARG A 700 -6.22 -6.51 -17.05
C ARG A 700 -4.92 -5.71 -16.84
N LEU A 701 -4.89 -4.45 -17.28
CA LEU A 701 -3.75 -3.54 -17.11
C LEU A 701 -3.41 -3.31 -15.63
N ALA A 702 -4.42 -3.15 -14.77
CA ALA A 702 -4.22 -2.99 -13.33
C ALA A 702 -3.56 -4.24 -12.72
N LYS A 703 -3.99 -5.44 -13.12
CA LYS A 703 -3.39 -6.72 -12.69
C LYS A 703 -1.93 -6.87 -13.13
N GLU A 704 -1.59 -6.32 -14.28
CA GLU A 704 -0.22 -6.31 -14.81
C GLU A 704 0.65 -5.19 -14.20
N GLY A 705 0.06 -4.33 -13.37
CA GLY A 705 0.75 -3.28 -12.64
C GLY A 705 0.83 -1.94 -13.38
N ALA A 706 0.07 -1.71 -14.45
CA ALA A 706 0.15 -0.46 -15.21
C ALA A 706 -0.24 0.77 -14.38
N LEU A 707 -1.34 0.72 -13.61
CA LEU A 707 -1.72 1.79 -12.70
C LEU A 707 -0.67 2.00 -11.61
N ASN A 708 -0.09 0.91 -11.12
CA ASN A 708 0.95 0.93 -10.09
C ASN A 708 2.24 1.59 -10.60
N GLU A 709 2.68 1.29 -11.84
CA GLU A 709 3.85 1.94 -12.46
C GLU A 709 3.59 3.44 -12.69
N SER A 710 2.38 3.83 -13.08
CA SER A 710 2.01 5.25 -13.20
C SER A 710 2.19 5.98 -11.87
N MET A 711 1.71 5.43 -10.76
CA MET A 711 1.88 6.01 -9.42
C MET A 711 3.33 5.95 -8.94
N ARG A 712 4.05 4.86 -9.21
CA ARG A 712 5.47 4.73 -8.88
C ARG A 712 6.32 5.80 -9.56
N GLY A 713 6.08 6.05 -10.85
CA GLY A 713 6.71 7.14 -11.60
C GLY A 713 6.36 8.53 -11.03
N TYR A 714 5.09 8.73 -10.65
CA TYR A 714 4.66 9.98 -9.99
C TYR A 714 5.40 10.22 -8.67
N ILE A 715 5.54 9.22 -7.83
CA ILE A 715 6.28 9.31 -6.57
C ILE A 715 7.77 9.61 -6.80
N ALA A 716 8.41 8.96 -7.78
CA ALA A 716 9.79 9.26 -8.15
C ALA A 716 9.94 10.71 -8.65
N TYR A 717 8.99 11.21 -9.45
CA TYR A 717 8.92 12.60 -9.88
C TYR A 717 8.82 13.57 -8.70
N LEU A 718 7.96 13.29 -7.71
CA LEU A 718 7.84 14.09 -6.49
C LEU A 718 9.13 14.06 -5.66
N ALA A 719 9.74 12.90 -5.50
CA ALA A 719 11.01 12.74 -4.78
C ALA A 719 12.12 13.62 -5.38
N GLY A 720 12.16 13.77 -6.71
CA GLY A 720 13.15 14.58 -7.43
C GLY A 720 13.06 16.09 -7.15
N GLN A 721 11.95 16.57 -6.59
CA GLN A 721 11.73 17.97 -6.29
C GLN A 721 11.27 18.22 -4.85
N ALA A 722 11.49 17.27 -3.95
CA ALA A 722 10.97 17.26 -2.59
C ALA A 722 11.23 18.57 -1.79
N ASP A 723 12.38 19.21 -2.01
CA ASP A 723 12.74 20.47 -1.32
C ASP A 723 11.89 21.65 -1.77
N LYS A 724 11.45 21.66 -3.05
CA LYS A 724 10.68 22.78 -3.65
C LYS A 724 9.17 22.58 -3.48
N LEU A 725 8.73 21.34 -3.29
CA LEU A 725 7.31 20.98 -3.23
C LEU A 725 6.50 21.77 -2.17
N PRO A 726 6.96 21.97 -0.92
CA PRO A 726 6.13 22.65 0.08
C PRO A 726 5.66 24.04 -0.37
N ALA A 727 6.58 24.89 -0.79
CA ALA A 727 6.26 26.25 -1.24
C ALA A 727 5.42 26.25 -2.52
N ARG A 728 5.74 25.37 -3.47
CA ARG A 728 5.01 25.22 -4.74
C ARG A 728 3.58 24.75 -4.50
N LEU A 729 3.36 23.78 -3.65
CA LEU A 729 2.02 23.26 -3.34
C LEU A 729 1.16 24.27 -2.60
N ASP A 730 1.75 25.13 -1.75
CA ASP A 730 1.01 26.23 -1.12
C ASP A 730 0.51 27.24 -2.16
N ALA A 731 1.36 27.60 -3.12
CA ALA A 731 0.97 28.50 -4.21
C ALA A 731 -0.12 27.89 -5.10
N LEU A 732 0.07 26.66 -5.58
CA LEU A 732 -0.91 25.92 -6.39
C LEU A 732 -2.24 25.71 -5.66
N TYR A 733 -2.20 25.42 -4.36
CA TYR A 733 -3.44 25.28 -3.57
C TYR A 733 -4.24 26.59 -3.55
N ARG A 734 -3.58 27.75 -3.40
CA ARG A 734 -4.26 29.06 -3.43
C ARG A 734 -4.93 29.27 -4.78
N GLU A 735 -4.23 29.02 -5.88
CA GLU A 735 -4.77 29.09 -7.24
C GLU A 735 -6.01 28.19 -7.39
N MET A 736 -5.90 26.91 -7.00
CA MET A 736 -7.01 25.96 -7.05
C MET A 736 -8.19 26.39 -6.15
N PHE A 737 -7.89 26.95 -4.99
CA PHE A 737 -8.92 27.43 -4.07
C PHE A 737 -9.67 28.65 -4.59
N ASP A 738 -8.97 29.59 -5.22
CA ASP A 738 -9.56 30.78 -5.82
C ASP A 738 -10.48 30.38 -7.00
N GLU A 739 -10.06 29.43 -7.84
CA GLU A 739 -10.87 28.88 -8.92
C GLU A 739 -12.08 28.10 -8.40
N ALA A 740 -11.88 27.24 -7.41
CA ALA A 740 -12.96 26.50 -6.77
C ALA A 740 -14.00 27.47 -6.15
N SER A 741 -13.56 28.56 -5.50
CA SER A 741 -14.43 29.55 -4.90
C SER A 741 -15.28 30.29 -5.94
N ARG A 742 -14.75 30.52 -7.12
CA ARG A 742 -15.50 31.12 -8.25
C ARG A 742 -16.57 30.16 -8.79
N ARG A 743 -16.20 28.88 -8.99
CA ARG A 743 -17.08 27.86 -9.62
C ARG A 743 -18.15 27.30 -8.67
N VAL A 744 -17.84 27.24 -7.39
CA VAL A 744 -18.69 26.63 -6.35
C VAL A 744 -19.21 27.68 -5.37
N SER A 745 -19.54 28.89 -5.87
CA SER A 745 -20.04 30.00 -5.07
C SER A 745 -21.39 29.69 -4.40
N GLY A 746 -21.63 30.26 -3.22
CA GLY A 746 -22.90 30.09 -2.47
C GLY A 746 -23.04 28.74 -1.73
N THR A 747 -21.97 27.95 -1.62
CA THR A 747 -21.94 26.68 -0.91
C THR A 747 -21.43 26.83 0.54
N HIS A 748 -21.51 25.75 1.32
CA HIS A 748 -20.86 25.68 2.63
C HIS A 748 -19.36 25.97 2.48
N ALA A 749 -18.78 26.78 3.40
CA ALA A 749 -17.41 27.30 3.31
C ALA A 749 -16.30 26.24 3.10
N ARG A 750 -16.56 24.97 3.39
CA ARG A 750 -15.59 23.86 3.25
C ARG A 750 -15.56 23.22 1.84
N LEU A 751 -16.64 23.33 1.08
CA LEU A 751 -16.73 22.65 -0.21
C LEU A 751 -15.71 23.19 -1.25
N PRO A 752 -15.49 24.52 -1.37
CA PRO A 752 -14.41 25.03 -2.21
C PRO A 752 -13.02 24.49 -1.85
N SER A 753 -12.74 24.36 -0.53
CA SER A 753 -11.48 23.76 -0.08
C SER A 753 -11.35 22.29 -0.45
N ALA A 754 -12.44 21.51 -0.35
CA ALA A 754 -12.46 20.11 -0.76
C ALA A 754 -12.16 19.95 -2.25
N VAL A 755 -12.83 20.76 -3.10
CA VAL A 755 -12.61 20.83 -4.54
C VAL A 755 -11.16 21.22 -4.84
N ALA A 756 -10.63 22.23 -4.19
CA ALA A 756 -9.26 22.70 -4.39
C ALA A 756 -8.22 21.59 -4.10
N TYR A 757 -8.39 20.79 -3.06
CA TYR A 757 -7.49 19.67 -2.77
C TYR A 757 -7.58 18.57 -3.83
N ILE A 758 -8.78 18.19 -4.27
CA ILE A 758 -8.96 17.20 -5.33
C ILE A 758 -8.29 17.69 -6.62
N MET A 759 -8.55 18.95 -7.00
CA MET A 759 -7.99 19.53 -8.22
C MET A 759 -6.48 19.77 -8.14
N LEU A 760 -5.93 19.99 -6.94
CA LEU A 760 -4.48 20.00 -6.73
C LEU A 760 -3.86 18.65 -7.05
N GLY A 761 -4.49 17.54 -6.64
CA GLY A 761 -4.04 16.19 -7.01
C GLY A 761 -4.08 15.97 -8.53
N VAL A 762 -5.16 16.38 -9.19
CA VAL A 762 -5.28 16.31 -10.66
C VAL A 762 -4.22 17.16 -11.33
N ARG A 763 -4.00 18.41 -10.87
CA ARG A 763 -2.99 19.32 -11.44
C ARG A 763 -1.59 18.72 -11.38
N MET A 764 -1.19 18.20 -10.24
CA MET A 764 0.12 17.58 -10.06
C MET A 764 0.29 16.29 -10.87
N MET A 765 -0.79 15.52 -11.06
CA MET A 765 -0.83 14.36 -11.95
C MET A 765 -0.59 14.78 -13.41
N VAL A 766 -1.33 15.78 -13.89
CA VAL A 766 -1.19 16.29 -15.26
C VAL A 766 0.22 16.82 -15.52
N GLU A 767 0.79 17.56 -14.59
CA GLU A 767 2.16 18.06 -14.70
C GLU A 767 3.21 16.93 -14.74
N TYR A 768 3.01 15.86 -13.97
CA TYR A 768 3.84 14.66 -14.04
C TYR A 768 3.74 13.98 -15.42
N MET A 769 2.53 13.87 -15.96
CA MET A 769 2.29 13.24 -17.26
C MET A 769 2.78 14.09 -18.44
N ALA A 770 2.96 15.38 -18.23
CA ALA A 770 3.53 16.32 -19.23
C ALA A 770 5.07 16.37 -19.19
N GLN A 771 5.73 15.60 -18.30
CA GLN A 771 7.20 15.50 -18.34
C GLN A 771 7.66 14.85 -19.65
N PRO A 772 8.90 15.12 -20.11
CA PRO A 772 9.44 14.49 -21.30
C PRO A 772 9.29 12.97 -21.29
N GLY A 773 8.73 12.40 -22.35
CA GLY A 773 8.43 10.97 -22.45
C GLY A 773 7.14 10.52 -21.76
N GLY A 774 6.35 11.43 -21.19
CA GLY A 774 5.04 11.15 -20.65
C GLY A 774 3.92 11.15 -21.69
N VAL A 775 2.71 10.71 -21.31
CA VAL A 775 1.54 10.64 -22.22
C VAL A 775 1.03 12.02 -22.66
N LEU A 776 1.34 13.07 -21.89
CA LEU A 776 1.01 14.47 -22.18
C LEU A 776 2.27 15.29 -22.52
N ASP A 777 3.35 14.64 -22.99
CA ASP A 777 4.57 15.33 -23.39
C ASP A 777 4.29 16.43 -24.42
N GLY A 778 4.87 17.62 -24.21
CA GLY A 778 4.65 18.79 -25.04
C GLY A 778 3.40 19.63 -24.70
N VAL A 779 2.58 19.21 -23.76
CA VAL A 779 1.46 20.03 -23.26
C VAL A 779 2.02 21.19 -22.42
N THR A 780 1.70 22.41 -22.84
CA THR A 780 2.08 23.66 -22.15
C THR A 780 0.88 24.41 -21.57
N ASP A 781 -0.30 24.24 -22.12
CA ASP A 781 -1.56 24.81 -21.62
C ASP A 781 -2.29 23.82 -20.70
N PHE A 782 -1.95 23.89 -19.42
CA PHE A 782 -2.62 23.07 -18.41
C PHE A 782 -4.06 23.50 -18.13
N GLU A 783 -4.44 24.75 -18.40
CA GLU A 783 -5.81 25.22 -18.17
C GLU A 783 -6.77 24.54 -19.14
N GLU A 784 -6.37 24.37 -20.40
CA GLU A 784 -7.17 23.65 -21.39
C GLU A 784 -7.41 22.21 -21.00
N VAL A 785 -6.35 21.50 -20.58
CA VAL A 785 -6.44 20.10 -20.13
C VAL A 785 -7.28 19.97 -18.86
N MET A 786 -7.19 20.92 -17.94
CA MET A 786 -7.91 20.88 -16.67
C MET A 786 -9.39 21.29 -16.79
N ARG A 787 -9.80 21.96 -17.84
CA ARG A 787 -11.17 22.48 -18.01
C ARG A 787 -12.26 21.41 -17.84
N PRO A 788 -12.24 20.28 -18.58
CA PRO A 788 -13.26 19.24 -18.42
C PRO A 788 -13.29 18.63 -17.02
N TYR A 789 -12.14 18.58 -16.34
CA TYR A 789 -12.03 18.07 -14.96
C TYR A 789 -12.67 19.04 -13.96
N TRP A 790 -12.46 20.36 -14.15
CA TRP A 790 -13.13 21.39 -13.37
C TRP A 790 -14.64 21.33 -13.52
N ASP A 791 -15.13 21.16 -14.75
CA ASP A 791 -16.57 21.12 -15.04
C ASP A 791 -17.20 19.90 -14.36
N ALA A 792 -16.54 18.75 -14.40
CA ALA A 792 -17.00 17.52 -13.75
C ALA A 792 -17.09 17.66 -12.22
N VAL A 793 -16.05 18.19 -11.59
CA VAL A 793 -15.99 18.36 -10.12
C VAL A 793 -16.95 19.45 -9.65
N SER A 794 -17.10 20.53 -10.42
CA SER A 794 -18.05 21.61 -10.11
C SER A 794 -19.50 21.13 -10.16
N ALA A 795 -19.86 20.33 -11.17
CA ALA A 795 -21.20 19.74 -11.30
C ALA A 795 -21.58 18.87 -10.09
N ASN A 796 -20.66 18.01 -9.60
CA ASN A 796 -20.88 17.22 -8.38
C ASN A 796 -21.07 18.11 -7.15
N SER A 797 -20.29 19.18 -7.05
CA SER A 797 -20.36 20.12 -5.92
C SER A 797 -21.67 20.87 -5.90
N GLN A 798 -22.21 21.23 -7.08
CA GLN A 798 -23.50 21.87 -7.18
C GLN A 798 -24.64 20.92 -6.77
N GLU A 799 -24.60 19.66 -7.24
CA GLU A 799 -25.59 18.63 -6.83
C GLU A 799 -25.54 18.38 -5.34
N GLN A 800 -24.35 18.30 -4.74
CA GLN A 800 -24.19 18.16 -3.30
C GLN A 800 -24.76 19.36 -2.54
N ARG A 801 -24.53 20.58 -3.04
CA ARG A 801 -25.10 21.80 -2.48
C ARG A 801 -26.63 21.76 -2.46
N GLU A 802 -27.25 21.42 -3.57
CA GLU A 802 -28.71 21.33 -3.71
C GLU A 802 -29.29 20.32 -2.72
N ALA A 803 -28.64 19.13 -2.62
CA ALA A 803 -29.00 18.10 -1.66
C ALA A 803 -28.86 18.59 -0.20
N MET A 804 -27.75 19.24 0.15
CA MET A 804 -27.56 19.81 1.50
C MET A 804 -28.57 20.91 1.82
N THR A 805 -28.88 21.75 0.85
CA THR A 805 -29.87 22.82 1.02
C THR A 805 -31.25 22.25 1.27
N SER A 806 -31.65 21.22 0.53
CA SER A 806 -32.95 20.57 0.72
C SER A 806 -33.05 19.81 2.06
N GLN A 807 -31.95 19.34 2.60
CA GLN A 807 -31.88 18.65 3.90
C GLN A 807 -31.61 19.59 5.07
N ALA A 808 -31.46 20.90 4.84
CA ALA A 808 -31.28 21.86 5.91
C ALA A 808 -32.52 21.82 6.86
N PRO A 809 -32.32 21.88 8.19
CA PRO A 809 -33.42 21.80 9.15
C PRO A 809 -34.55 22.80 8.90
N THR A 810 -34.22 23.98 8.39
CA THR A 810 -35.19 25.03 8.01
C THR A 810 -36.03 24.64 6.81
N GLN A 811 -35.41 23.98 5.79
CA GLN A 811 -36.12 23.53 4.58
C GLN A 811 -36.98 22.28 4.89
N VAL A 812 -36.45 21.34 5.68
CA VAL A 812 -37.23 20.18 6.16
C VAL A 812 -38.44 20.65 6.94
N PHE A 813 -38.28 21.64 7.83
CA PHE A 813 -39.38 22.25 8.56
C PHE A 813 -40.43 22.86 7.63
N LEU A 814 -40.02 23.67 6.64
CA LEU A 814 -40.93 24.31 5.68
C LEU A 814 -41.68 23.28 4.81
N ALA A 815 -40.95 22.29 4.29
CA ALA A 815 -41.55 21.24 3.44
C ALA A 815 -42.60 20.43 4.22
N THR A 816 -42.23 19.99 5.43
CA THR A 816 -43.16 19.23 6.31
C THR A 816 -44.35 20.11 6.74
N MET A 817 -44.14 21.39 7.01
CA MET A 817 -45.21 22.32 7.35
C MET A 817 -46.18 22.50 6.19
N ARG A 818 -45.70 22.66 4.92
CA ARG A 818 -46.56 22.70 3.74
C ARG A 818 -47.41 21.44 3.63
N GLU A 819 -46.77 20.25 3.76
CA GLU A 819 -47.50 18.98 3.72
C GLU A 819 -48.58 18.88 4.83
N LEU A 820 -48.27 19.30 6.06
CA LEU A 820 -49.19 19.28 7.18
C LEU A 820 -50.37 20.23 6.97
N LEU A 821 -50.14 21.41 6.38
CA LEU A 821 -51.16 22.40 6.06
C LEU A 821 -52.03 21.93 4.89
N MET A 822 -51.42 21.44 3.79
CA MET A 822 -52.13 20.95 2.62
C MET A 822 -52.97 19.70 2.90
N SER A 823 -52.45 18.79 3.71
CA SER A 823 -53.18 17.57 4.10
C SER A 823 -54.29 17.80 5.15
N GLY A 824 -54.37 19.01 5.73
CA GLY A 824 -55.34 19.31 6.81
C GLY A 824 -55.02 18.64 8.15
N LYS A 825 -53.86 17.97 8.28
CA LYS A 825 -53.38 17.36 9.54
C LYS A 825 -53.04 18.39 10.59
N SER A 826 -52.68 19.61 10.18
CA SER A 826 -52.46 20.75 11.05
C SER A 826 -53.38 21.91 10.66
N VAL A 827 -53.97 22.59 11.64
CA VAL A 827 -54.97 23.63 11.45
C VAL A 827 -54.39 24.99 11.84
N VAL A 828 -54.62 25.98 11.01
CA VAL A 828 -54.39 27.41 11.30
C VAL A 828 -55.73 28.18 11.19
N LEU A 829 -56.01 29.02 12.13
CA LEU A 829 -57.26 29.81 12.19
C LEU A 829 -57.04 31.19 11.56
N ASP A 830 -58.01 31.70 10.86
CA ASP A 830 -57.98 33.06 10.32
C ASP A 830 -58.11 34.11 11.44
N MET A 831 -57.21 35.10 11.46
CA MET A 831 -57.28 36.24 12.36
C MET A 831 -58.37 37.17 11.89
N GLY A 832 -59.30 37.51 12.76
CA GLY A 832 -60.38 38.47 12.47
C GLY A 832 -61.78 37.88 12.24
N ILE A 833 -61.94 36.58 12.37
CA ILE A 833 -63.25 35.95 12.40
C ILE A 833 -63.89 36.30 13.71
N ALA A 834 -65.11 36.90 13.68
CA ALA A 834 -65.85 37.46 14.85
C ALA A 834 -66.21 36.38 15.92
N ASN A 835 -66.22 35.09 15.56
CA ASN A 835 -66.47 33.96 16.42
C ASN A 835 -65.35 32.95 16.39
N GLN A 836 -64.24 33.23 17.05
CA GLN A 836 -63.23 32.20 17.27
C GLN A 836 -63.73 31.08 18.16
N PRO A 837 -63.44 29.81 17.88
CA PRO A 837 -63.89 28.72 18.73
C PRO A 837 -63.31 28.89 20.14
N THR A 838 -64.15 28.76 21.15
CA THR A 838 -63.77 28.86 22.60
C THR A 838 -62.78 27.78 23.00
N THR A 839 -62.70 26.67 22.27
CA THR A 839 -61.71 25.59 22.46
C THR A 839 -60.87 25.45 21.17
N PRO A 840 -59.55 25.49 21.26
CA PRO A 840 -58.68 25.30 20.08
C PRO A 840 -58.99 23.95 19.40
N PRO A 841 -59.12 23.92 18.05
CA PRO A 841 -59.30 22.65 17.33
C PRO A 841 -58.11 21.70 17.55
N ILE A 842 -58.37 20.38 17.50
CA ILE A 842 -57.34 19.38 17.52
C ILE A 842 -56.41 19.62 16.33
N GLY A 843 -55.08 19.57 16.54
CA GLY A 843 -54.09 19.84 15.49
C GLY A 843 -53.87 21.32 15.19
N MET A 844 -54.35 22.23 16.01
CA MET A 844 -54.12 23.66 15.84
C MET A 844 -52.66 24.02 16.13
N ILE A 845 -52.01 24.65 15.13
CA ILE A 845 -50.59 25.08 15.19
C ILE A 845 -50.40 26.59 15.14
N GLY A 846 -51.47 27.37 14.88
CA GLY A 846 -51.33 28.81 14.81
C GLY A 846 -52.49 29.53 14.17
N TYR A 847 -52.22 30.75 13.73
CA TYR A 847 -53.15 31.65 13.07
C TYR A 847 -52.58 32.12 11.74
N ARG A 848 -53.43 32.69 10.87
CA ARG A 848 -53.07 33.37 9.63
C ARG A 848 -53.89 34.63 9.37
N ASP A 849 -53.32 35.54 8.62
CA ASP A 849 -54.04 36.62 7.99
C ASP A 849 -53.84 36.61 6.45
N ALA A 850 -54.13 37.68 5.78
CA ALA A 850 -53.98 37.77 4.31
C ALA A 850 -52.50 37.58 3.84
N GLU A 851 -51.50 37.96 4.68
CA GLU A 851 -50.08 38.03 4.28
C GLU A 851 -49.18 37.07 5.05
N LYS A 852 -49.57 36.63 6.24
CA LYS A 852 -48.66 35.95 7.20
C LYS A 852 -49.31 34.79 7.91
N TYR A 853 -48.47 33.83 8.27
CA TYR A 853 -48.70 32.80 9.26
C TYR A 853 -48.10 33.20 10.61
N TYR A 854 -48.84 32.94 11.70
CA TYR A 854 -48.43 33.16 13.09
C TYR A 854 -48.46 31.84 13.81
N PHE A 855 -47.34 31.12 13.81
CA PHE A 855 -47.26 29.79 14.40
C PHE A 855 -47.00 29.84 15.90
N ILE A 856 -47.66 29.00 16.63
CA ILE A 856 -47.37 28.70 18.04
C ILE A 856 -46.08 27.85 18.04
N PRO A 857 -44.95 28.35 18.55
CA PRO A 857 -43.63 27.71 18.26
C PRO A 857 -43.55 26.27 18.74
N GLY A 858 -44.13 25.94 19.88
CA GLY A 858 -44.14 24.57 20.42
C GLY A 858 -45.04 23.62 19.65
N ALA A 859 -46.22 24.07 19.23
CA ALA A 859 -47.18 23.27 18.48
C ALA A 859 -46.69 22.99 17.06
N ALA A 860 -46.19 24.01 16.37
CA ALA A 860 -45.62 23.86 15.01
C ALA A 860 -44.43 22.93 14.99
N TYR A 861 -43.46 23.12 15.89
CA TYR A 861 -42.31 22.24 16.00
C TYR A 861 -42.71 20.80 16.35
N GLY A 862 -43.65 20.62 17.31
CA GLY A 862 -44.15 19.30 17.70
C GLY A 862 -44.85 18.56 16.56
N ALA A 863 -45.68 19.27 15.78
CA ALA A 863 -46.40 18.70 14.63
C ALA A 863 -45.41 18.21 13.54
N VAL A 864 -44.37 18.99 13.26
CA VAL A 864 -43.32 18.58 12.31
C VAL A 864 -42.53 17.37 12.83
N CYS A 865 -42.12 17.38 14.11
CA CYS A 865 -41.40 16.24 14.69
C CYS A 865 -42.26 14.96 14.67
N GLU A 866 -43.54 15.04 14.94
CA GLU A 866 -44.45 13.90 14.88
C GLU A 866 -44.65 13.37 13.46
N SER A 867 -44.79 14.27 12.47
CA SER A 867 -44.86 13.88 11.06
C SER A 867 -43.60 13.16 10.60
N LEU A 868 -42.43 13.71 10.93
CA LEU A 868 -41.15 13.09 10.62
C LEU A 868 -40.97 11.74 11.31
N ARG A 869 -41.38 11.61 12.56
CA ARG A 869 -41.32 10.34 13.32
C ARG A 869 -42.16 9.23 12.66
N VAL A 870 -43.33 9.57 12.15
CA VAL A 870 -44.18 8.62 11.41
C VAL A 870 -43.50 8.17 10.10
N GLN A 871 -42.72 9.03 9.49
CA GLN A 871 -41.92 8.73 8.29
C GLN A 871 -40.57 8.06 8.61
N GLY A 872 -40.26 7.76 9.89
CA GLY A 872 -38.96 7.16 10.31
C GLY A 872 -37.80 8.15 10.37
N ALA A 873 -38.11 9.46 10.29
CA ALA A 873 -37.13 10.55 10.34
C ALA A 873 -37.20 11.34 11.65
N THR A 874 -36.18 12.13 11.94
CA THR A 874 -36.12 13.01 13.11
C THR A 874 -35.65 14.41 12.73
N MET A 875 -36.11 15.43 13.46
CA MET A 875 -35.60 16.79 13.27
C MET A 875 -34.17 16.89 13.83
N ALA A 876 -33.21 17.32 12.98
CA ALA A 876 -31.79 17.35 13.32
C ALA A 876 -31.44 18.39 14.40
N VAL A 877 -32.26 19.39 14.66
CA VAL A 877 -32.01 20.46 15.63
C VAL A 877 -33.18 20.67 16.56
N GLY A 878 -32.90 21.09 17.79
CA GLY A 878 -33.92 21.42 18.76
C GLY A 878 -34.67 22.72 18.40
N LYS A 879 -35.86 22.88 18.96
CA LYS A 879 -36.78 24.02 18.73
C LYS A 879 -36.09 25.37 18.75
N THR A 880 -35.32 25.67 19.79
CA THR A 880 -34.67 26.98 19.96
C THR A 880 -33.67 27.28 18.86
N THR A 881 -32.90 26.26 18.45
CA THR A 881 -31.93 26.35 17.35
C THR A 881 -32.62 26.59 16.02
N LEU A 882 -33.70 25.82 15.73
CA LEU A 882 -34.49 25.98 14.51
C LEU A 882 -35.07 27.39 14.38
N LEU A 883 -35.69 27.90 15.44
CA LEU A 883 -36.25 29.26 15.44
C LEU A 883 -35.20 30.33 15.17
N ARG A 884 -33.99 30.17 15.71
CA ARG A 884 -32.87 31.08 15.44
C ARG A 884 -32.45 30.99 13.97
N GLN A 885 -32.27 29.78 13.42
CA GLN A 885 -31.90 29.58 12.03
C GLN A 885 -32.94 30.17 11.06
N LEU A 886 -34.24 29.94 11.29
CA LEU A 886 -35.28 30.52 10.47
C LEU A 886 -35.23 32.06 10.47
N ALA A 887 -34.87 32.68 11.59
CA ALA A 887 -34.73 34.14 11.71
C ALA A 887 -33.42 34.67 11.10
N GLU A 888 -32.33 33.89 11.17
CA GLU A 888 -31.03 34.22 10.55
C GLU A 888 -31.07 34.10 9.02
N GLU A 889 -31.81 33.14 8.50
CA GLU A 889 -32.05 32.94 7.06
C GLU A 889 -33.11 33.91 6.50
N GLY A 890 -33.77 34.70 7.33
CA GLY A 890 -34.80 35.66 6.91
C GLY A 890 -36.14 35.03 6.53
N ILE A 891 -36.32 33.73 6.84
CA ILE A 891 -37.58 32.97 6.64
C ILE A 891 -38.68 33.46 7.62
N SER A 892 -38.29 33.66 8.86
CA SER A 892 -39.17 34.23 9.86
C SER A 892 -38.82 35.67 10.16
N GLN A 893 -39.84 36.48 10.44
CA GLN A 893 -39.70 37.91 10.74
C GLN A 893 -39.30 38.11 12.21
N ARG A 894 -38.20 38.82 12.44
CA ARG A 894 -37.81 39.25 13.80
C ARG A 894 -38.74 40.32 14.37
N SER A 895 -38.83 40.41 15.66
CA SER A 895 -39.50 41.51 16.36
C SER A 895 -38.72 42.81 16.17
N THR A 896 -39.35 43.96 16.43
CA THR A 896 -38.70 45.29 16.43
C THR A 896 -37.53 45.37 17.41
N LYS A 897 -37.48 44.49 18.41
CA LYS A 897 -36.35 44.34 19.35
C LYS A 897 -35.29 43.32 18.92
N GLY A 898 -35.41 42.75 17.71
CA GLY A 898 -34.46 41.73 17.17
C GLY A 898 -34.73 40.30 17.68
N GLU A 899 -35.80 40.03 18.45
CA GLU A 899 -36.14 38.71 18.97
C GLU A 899 -36.67 37.79 17.84
N THR A 900 -36.43 36.48 17.93
CA THR A 900 -36.90 35.47 16.96
C THR A 900 -38.40 35.24 16.94
N LEU A 901 -39.12 35.68 17.99
CA LEU A 901 -40.58 35.58 18.10
C LEU A 901 -41.15 36.98 18.22
N GLN A 902 -42.32 37.20 17.58
CA GLN A 902 -43.04 38.45 17.66
C GLN A 902 -44.17 38.37 18.70
N GLN A 903 -44.32 39.45 19.52
CA GLN A 903 -45.47 39.61 20.43
C GLN A 903 -46.65 40.13 19.62
N ILE A 904 -47.68 39.35 19.49
CA ILE A 904 -48.91 39.69 18.78
C ILE A 904 -50.04 39.94 19.79
N ARG A 905 -50.75 41.09 19.59
CA ARG A 905 -51.94 41.51 20.38
C ARG A 905 -52.94 42.08 19.40
N ARG A 906 -53.65 41.23 18.66
CA ARG A 906 -54.60 41.64 17.62
C ARG A 906 -55.66 40.57 17.41
N GLY A 907 -56.96 40.93 17.15
CA GLY A 907 -57.98 40.01 16.74
C GLY A 907 -58.30 38.88 17.76
N GLY A 908 -58.21 39.18 19.09
CA GLY A 908 -58.36 38.18 20.14
C GLY A 908 -57.21 37.25 20.37
N VAL A 909 -56.09 37.40 19.60
CA VAL A 909 -54.87 36.59 19.67
C VAL A 909 -53.81 37.32 20.49
N HIS A 910 -53.35 36.69 21.59
CA HIS A 910 -52.37 37.24 22.48
C HIS A 910 -51.26 36.23 22.72
N GLY A 911 -49.98 36.52 22.39
CA GLY A 911 -48.86 35.59 22.60
C GLY A 911 -47.63 35.92 21.80
N ARG A 912 -46.60 35.06 21.93
CA ARG A 912 -45.37 35.09 21.15
C ARG A 912 -45.43 34.06 20.02
N TYR A 913 -45.26 34.50 18.79
CA TYR A 913 -45.45 33.67 17.60
C TYR A 913 -44.24 33.70 16.71
N LEU A 914 -43.98 32.58 16.01
CA LEU A 914 -43.09 32.51 14.85
C LEU A 914 -43.88 33.07 13.66
N VAL A 915 -43.42 34.16 13.09
CA VAL A 915 -44.11 34.85 11.98
C VAL A 915 -43.39 34.51 10.66
N VAL A 916 -44.15 33.94 9.73
CA VAL A 916 -43.65 33.54 8.39
C VAL A 916 -44.59 34.12 7.34
N ALA A 917 -44.02 34.69 6.28
CA ALA A 917 -44.81 35.23 5.17
C ALA A 917 -45.56 34.08 4.42
N ARG A 918 -46.81 34.30 4.01
CA ARG A 918 -47.61 33.25 3.34
C ARG A 918 -46.98 32.80 2.03
N GLY A 919 -46.42 33.70 1.25
CA GLY A 919 -45.75 33.36 0.00
C GLY A 919 -44.52 32.42 0.14
N ILE A 920 -44.04 32.18 1.38
CA ILE A 920 -43.00 31.20 1.65
C ILE A 920 -43.58 29.79 1.78
N LEU A 921 -44.80 29.66 2.26
CA LEU A 921 -45.46 28.36 2.50
C LEU A 921 -46.53 28.01 1.49
N ASP A 922 -47.19 28.98 0.88
CA ASP A 922 -48.31 28.77 -0.06
C ASP A 922 -47.78 28.58 -1.53
N ASP A 923 -46.63 29.12 -1.89
CA ASP A 923 -45.97 29.00 -3.21
C ASP A 923 -44.72 28.13 -3.12
N GLU A 924 -44.43 27.31 -4.16
CA GLU A 924 -43.19 26.56 -4.31
C GLU A 924 -42.00 27.45 -4.74
N LYS A 925 -41.73 28.55 -4.09
CA LYS A 925 -40.62 29.45 -4.38
C LYS A 925 -39.33 29.03 -3.69
N THR A 926 -38.21 29.17 -4.44
CA THR A 926 -36.89 28.84 -3.94
C THR A 926 -36.45 29.76 -2.79
N PRO A 927 -35.53 29.31 -1.89
CA PRO A 927 -35.02 30.11 -0.75
C PRO A 927 -34.44 31.47 -1.13
N GLU A 928 -33.91 31.65 -2.34
CA GLU A 928 -33.43 32.93 -2.86
C GLU A 928 -34.56 33.90 -3.19
N GLN A 929 -35.64 33.39 -3.76
CA GLN A 929 -36.85 34.18 -4.02
C GLN A 929 -37.56 34.58 -2.70
N ALA A 930 -37.49 33.73 -1.68
CA ALA A 930 -38.00 34.07 -0.35
C ALA A 930 -37.19 35.19 0.33
N LYS A 931 -35.84 35.21 0.14
CA LYS A 931 -34.97 36.30 0.61
C LYS A 931 -35.26 37.64 -0.07
N THR A 932 -35.60 37.60 -1.37
CA THR A 932 -35.95 38.82 -2.14
C THR A 932 -37.31 39.40 -1.71
N LEU A 933 -38.31 38.55 -1.42
CA LEU A 933 -39.59 38.98 -0.87
C LEU A 933 -39.46 39.57 0.53
N ALA A 934 -38.64 39.00 1.40
CA ALA A 934 -38.34 39.50 2.73
C ALA A 934 -37.59 40.85 2.71
N LYS A 935 -36.73 41.09 1.69
CA LYS A 935 -36.03 42.37 1.46
C LYS A 935 -36.99 43.43 0.85
N GLY A 936 -37.86 43.05 -0.09
CA GLY A 936 -38.80 43.95 -0.71
C GLY A 936 -39.81 44.56 0.30
N HIS A 937 -40.21 43.77 1.32
CA HIS A 937 -41.03 44.27 2.40
C HIS A 937 -40.34 45.23 3.36
N ARG A 938 -38.98 45.19 3.46
CA ARG A 938 -38.19 46.15 4.22
C ARG A 938 -38.08 47.50 3.50
N LEU A 939 -37.98 47.55 2.19
CA LEU A 939 -37.89 48.77 1.41
C LEU A 939 -39.25 49.52 1.41
N GLY A 940 -40.40 48.86 1.44
CA GLY A 940 -41.72 49.47 1.56
C GLY A 940 -42.07 50.06 2.93
N MET A 941 -41.31 49.73 3.98
CA MET A 941 -41.50 50.31 5.32
C MET A 941 -40.56 51.49 5.60
N GLU A 942 -39.41 51.62 4.93
CA GLU A 942 -38.51 52.77 5.04
C GLU A 942 -39.00 53.99 4.23
N GLU A 943 -39.83 53.81 3.17
CA GLU A 943 -40.42 54.91 2.40
C GLU A 943 -41.62 55.61 3.11
N ILE A 944 -42.17 55.06 4.19
CA ILE A 944 -43.31 55.65 4.93
C ILE A 944 -42.92 56.58 6.09
N ASP A 945 -41.66 56.55 6.54
CA ASP A 945 -41.17 57.35 7.65
C ASP A 945 -40.55 58.74 7.19
N GLU A 946 -40.47 59.03 5.89
CA GLU A 946 -40.02 60.33 5.36
C GLU A 946 -41.18 61.06 4.64
N MET A 947 -42.27 61.32 5.29
CA MET A 947 -43.17 62.40 4.90
C MET A 947 -42.95 63.59 5.84
N PRO A 948 -42.70 64.77 5.30
CA PRO A 948 -42.44 65.94 6.11
C PRO A 948 -43.72 66.41 6.80
N ASP A 949 -43.56 66.89 8.04
CA ASP A 949 -44.62 67.54 8.81
C ASP A 949 -45.33 68.66 8.02
N ASN A 950 -46.59 68.54 7.86
CA ASN A 950 -47.46 69.53 7.23
C ASN A 950 -47.72 70.67 8.18
N PRO A 951 -47.42 71.94 7.82
CA PRO A 951 -47.73 73.10 8.65
C PRO A 951 -49.18 73.55 8.39
N PHE A 952 -50.14 73.10 9.18
CA PHE A 952 -51.35 73.77 9.53
C PHE A 952 -51.97 73.19 10.77
#